data_08f96cbeedb67543aa58f8dae3deffaf
#
_entry.id   08f96cbeedb67543aa58f8dae3deffaf
#
_cell.length_a   1.000
_cell.length_b   1.000
_cell.length_c   1.000
_cell.angle_alpha   90.00
_cell.angle_beta   90.00
_cell.angle_gamma   90.00
#
_symmetry.space_group_name_H-M   'P 1'
#
loop_
_entity.id
_entity.type
_entity.pdbx_description
1 polymer ?
#
loop_
_entity_poly.entity_id
_entity_poly.type
_entity_poly.pdbx_seq_one_letter_code
_entity_poly.pdbx_strand_id
1 'polypeptide(L)'
;KRAGTKDNTSNPCCPQPYQLRACLRGRSMRQRLYNPDRLKFPMKRVGERGEAKFERISWDEAYQLIADNWQRILKNYGPDSVYINYATAQQTSVSGSNCWKRLANLTGGYLNWKGSYSSAQITAAFPMTYGRKVASSPTEIAHAKLYVSFGDNLSVTRISGGSMSWQFLQAIEKNHVKTIVIDPICTDTVAGKVNQWIPILPGTDAALCEALAYEFITHNWVDQEFLDKYCVGYDEKTLPKSAPKNGDYKSYILGKADGVAKTPAYASAITGIPEETIIALAREMGTTKPVFVAQGLGPQRRANGEETARAIAMLPILLGQVGLPGTSSGMEECGTDWWPIGIPRGNNPVKASIPSFMWTEAILRGHEMTATHDGVKGVDRLKNDIKMVINSGGNILINQHSDCGRTDKILRDTSKCEFIVVCDNMMTASCRYADVLLPDTLGNETEDLVGNGDSMGETAFITPIHKAVNPQWEQRSTWEICRGIAEKMGLEAAYTEGRTQRGWIEWAYEQNRKQNPELPDFKTFWATGPHQLLHLKWDRIAFSDFRADPAMHPLKTPSGKIEIYSEQLAKIAETWTLPKGDVITALPKFVRTWEMAGDPKAKTYPLQCYGYHGHGRVHSSFHNLPWVREAHPDRVLVNPVNAEERGLFEGQKVRVFNDRGAIEIAVHITPRIIPGVCALPQGAWYRPVKKNGKTVDIGGCINTLTSPRPSPLAKGNPSHTNLVQIEPISA
;
A
#
# COMPACT_ATOMS: atom_id res chain seq x y z
N LYS A 1 -8.21 -10.45 -30.54
CA LYS A 1 -6.87 -11.05 -30.69
C LYS A 1 -6.44 -11.59 -29.32
N ARG A 2 -5.98 -12.83 -29.24
CA ARG A 2 -5.50 -13.46 -27.99
C ARG A 2 -4.18 -12.80 -27.59
N ALA A 3 -4.16 -12.00 -26.55
CA ALA A 3 -2.92 -11.50 -25.97
C ALA A 3 -2.09 -12.72 -25.50
N GLY A 4 -0.85 -12.83 -25.92
CA GLY A 4 0.07 -13.87 -25.48
C GLY A 4 -0.02 -15.21 -26.21
N THR A 5 -0.42 -15.25 -27.48
CA THR A 5 -0.48 -16.51 -28.27
C THR A 5 0.72 -16.75 -29.17
N LYS A 6 1.66 -15.83 -29.27
CA LYS A 6 2.95 -16.07 -29.94
C LYS A 6 4.04 -16.27 -28.91
N ASP A 7 4.91 -17.19 -29.21
CA ASP A 7 6.16 -17.39 -28.50
C ASP A 7 6.91 -16.05 -28.43
N ASN A 8 7.01 -15.47 -27.25
CA ASN A 8 7.71 -14.22 -27.03
C ASN A 8 9.23 -14.33 -27.21
N THR A 9 9.76 -15.53 -27.39
CA THR A 9 11.19 -15.77 -27.64
C THR A 9 11.66 -15.12 -28.93
N SER A 10 10.76 -14.84 -29.90
CA SER A 10 11.06 -14.15 -31.15
C SER A 10 10.84 -12.62 -31.09
N ASN A 11 10.34 -12.07 -29.99
CA ASN A 11 10.16 -10.63 -29.84
C ASN A 11 11.44 -10.01 -29.29
N PRO A 12 12.19 -9.20 -30.07
CA PRO A 12 13.42 -8.57 -29.60
C PRO A 12 13.23 -7.65 -28.39
N CYS A 13 11.98 -7.21 -28.13
CA CYS A 13 11.62 -6.40 -26.98
C CYS A 13 11.35 -7.22 -25.71
N CYS A 14 11.26 -8.54 -25.80
CA CYS A 14 11.02 -9.42 -24.67
C CYS A 14 11.75 -10.76 -24.86
N PRO A 15 13.08 -10.79 -24.74
CA PRO A 15 13.91 -11.98 -25.03
C PRO A 15 13.76 -13.10 -23.99
N GLN A 16 12.94 -12.94 -22.97
CA GLN A 16 12.76 -13.91 -21.91
C GLN A 16 11.69 -14.97 -22.24
N PRO A 17 11.84 -16.21 -21.73
CA PRO A 17 10.99 -17.35 -22.11
C PRO A 17 9.60 -17.35 -21.49
N TYR A 18 9.21 -16.36 -20.71
CA TYR A 18 7.90 -16.34 -20.08
C TYR A 18 6.81 -15.76 -20.98
N GLN A 19 5.74 -16.51 -21.10
CA GLN A 19 4.55 -16.10 -21.83
C GLN A 19 3.63 -15.28 -20.91
N LEU A 20 3.60 -13.97 -21.09
CA LEU A 20 2.61 -13.11 -20.43
C LEU A 20 1.24 -13.35 -21.03
N ARG A 21 0.27 -13.72 -20.19
CA ARG A 21 -1.13 -13.93 -20.59
C ARG A 21 -2.06 -13.02 -19.80
N ALA A 22 -3.05 -12.46 -20.50
CA ALA A 22 -4.09 -11.69 -19.84
C ALA A 22 -4.89 -12.59 -18.89
N CYS A 23 -4.91 -12.24 -17.61
CA CYS A 23 -5.85 -12.82 -16.62
C CYS A 23 -7.29 -12.40 -16.91
N LEU A 24 -8.26 -12.88 -16.12
CA LEU A 24 -9.67 -12.54 -16.31
C LEU A 24 -9.94 -11.03 -16.35
N ARG A 25 -9.23 -10.22 -15.55
CA ARG A 25 -9.34 -8.75 -15.57
C ARG A 25 -8.97 -8.17 -16.93
N GLY A 26 -7.82 -8.57 -17.48
CA GLY A 26 -7.39 -8.15 -18.81
C GLY A 26 -8.34 -8.61 -19.92
N ARG A 27 -8.88 -9.83 -19.80
CA ARG A 27 -9.88 -10.35 -20.77
C ARG A 27 -11.23 -9.65 -20.67
N SER A 28 -11.55 -9.07 -19.51
CA SER A 28 -12.80 -8.33 -19.26
C SER A 28 -12.74 -6.86 -19.71
N MET A 29 -11.66 -6.41 -20.35
CA MET A 29 -11.53 -4.99 -20.76
C MET A 29 -12.65 -4.53 -21.69
N ARG A 30 -13.23 -5.42 -22.51
CA ARG A 30 -14.41 -5.09 -23.33
C ARG A 30 -15.63 -4.77 -22.46
N GLN A 31 -15.87 -5.56 -21.40
CA GLN A 31 -16.95 -5.25 -20.45
C GLN A 31 -16.69 -3.92 -19.72
N ARG A 32 -15.43 -3.61 -19.43
CA ARG A 32 -15.05 -2.35 -18.80
C ARG A 32 -15.32 -1.16 -19.73
N LEU A 33 -14.99 -1.29 -21.01
CA LEU A 33 -15.17 -0.25 -22.01
C LEU A 33 -16.66 0.14 -22.20
N TYR A 34 -17.54 -0.87 -22.23
CA TYR A 34 -18.99 -0.70 -22.45
C TYR A 34 -19.81 -0.83 -21.16
N ASN A 35 -19.19 -0.65 -19.99
CA ASN A 35 -19.86 -0.78 -18.72
C ASN A 35 -20.91 0.33 -18.54
N PRO A 36 -22.13 0.03 -18.04
CA PRO A 36 -23.17 1.06 -17.81
C PRO A 36 -22.76 2.12 -16.79
N ASP A 37 -21.83 1.77 -15.85
CA ASP A 37 -21.32 2.72 -14.85
C ASP A 37 -20.26 3.68 -15.41
N ARG A 38 -19.96 3.66 -16.72
CA ARG A 38 -19.05 4.63 -17.33
C ARG A 38 -19.58 6.06 -17.15
N LEU A 39 -18.70 6.95 -16.69
CA LEU A 39 -18.97 8.38 -16.75
C LEU A 39 -18.93 8.83 -18.21
N LYS A 40 -19.97 9.54 -18.64
CA LYS A 40 -20.21 9.83 -20.07
C LYS A 40 -19.95 11.28 -20.44
N PHE A 41 -20.32 12.20 -19.57
CA PHE A 41 -20.26 13.65 -19.76
C PHE A 41 -19.99 14.34 -18.43
N PRO A 42 -19.51 15.61 -18.44
CA PRO A 42 -19.35 16.39 -17.22
C PRO A 42 -20.68 16.60 -16.52
N MET A 43 -20.66 16.59 -15.19
CA MET A 43 -21.86 16.77 -14.38
C MET A 43 -21.58 17.67 -13.18
N LYS A 44 -22.57 18.46 -12.77
CA LYS A 44 -22.57 19.18 -11.49
C LYS A 44 -23.61 18.61 -10.54
N ARG A 45 -23.34 18.68 -9.27
CA ARG A 45 -24.24 18.25 -8.22
C ARG A 45 -25.45 19.19 -8.11
N VAL A 46 -26.66 18.59 -7.97
CA VAL A 46 -27.92 19.31 -7.74
C VAL A 46 -28.64 18.87 -6.47
N GLY A 47 -28.15 17.87 -5.78
CA GLY A 47 -28.63 17.39 -4.47
C GLY A 47 -27.59 17.51 -3.38
N GLU A 48 -27.83 16.85 -2.24
CA GLU A 48 -26.85 16.74 -1.17
C GLU A 48 -25.70 15.82 -1.58
N ARG A 49 -24.47 16.11 -1.12
CA ARG A 49 -23.33 15.21 -1.31
C ARG A 49 -23.67 13.82 -0.77
N GLY A 50 -23.31 12.78 -1.50
CA GLY A 50 -23.60 11.39 -1.19
C GLY A 50 -24.94 10.88 -1.74
N GLU A 51 -25.84 11.73 -2.24
CA GLU A 51 -27.09 11.31 -2.88
C GLU A 51 -26.90 10.84 -4.33
N ALA A 52 -25.81 11.25 -4.98
CA ALA A 52 -25.53 11.01 -6.40
C ALA A 52 -26.56 11.64 -7.35
N LYS A 53 -27.08 12.81 -7.00
CA LYS A 53 -27.96 13.61 -7.86
C LYS A 53 -27.13 14.62 -8.62
N PHE A 54 -27.05 14.43 -9.93
CA PHE A 54 -26.26 15.25 -10.83
C PHE A 54 -27.08 15.69 -12.04
N GLU A 55 -26.75 16.84 -12.59
CA GLU A 55 -27.19 17.26 -13.92
C GLU A 55 -25.99 17.36 -14.87
N ARG A 56 -26.20 17.03 -16.13
CA ARG A 56 -25.23 17.20 -17.20
C ARG A 56 -24.95 18.66 -17.45
N ILE A 57 -23.68 19.00 -17.61
CA ILE A 57 -23.23 20.33 -18.02
C ILE A 57 -22.29 20.22 -19.21
N SER A 58 -21.96 21.34 -19.86
CA SER A 58 -20.93 21.38 -20.89
C SER A 58 -19.53 21.31 -20.25
N TRP A 59 -18.52 20.93 -21.06
CA TRP A 59 -17.14 21.04 -20.64
C TRP A 59 -16.72 22.47 -20.30
N ASP A 60 -17.21 23.45 -21.08
CA ASP A 60 -16.91 24.85 -20.83
C ASP A 60 -17.45 25.31 -19.47
N GLU A 61 -18.69 24.97 -19.15
CA GLU A 61 -19.29 25.23 -17.82
C GLU A 61 -18.55 24.51 -16.71
N ALA A 62 -18.14 23.26 -16.93
CA ALA A 62 -17.38 22.50 -15.92
C ALA A 62 -16.03 23.16 -15.63
N TYR A 63 -15.30 23.57 -16.65
CA TYR A 63 -14.02 24.25 -16.51
C TYR A 63 -14.14 25.59 -15.80
N GLN A 64 -15.15 26.39 -16.19
CA GLN A 64 -15.41 27.69 -15.57
C GLN A 64 -15.77 27.52 -14.08
N LEU A 65 -16.68 26.59 -13.77
CA LEU A 65 -17.11 26.33 -12.40
C LEU A 65 -15.94 25.89 -11.49
N ILE A 66 -15.02 25.05 -12.02
CA ILE A 66 -13.83 24.64 -11.28
C ILE A 66 -12.86 25.82 -11.11
N ALA A 67 -12.60 26.58 -12.17
CA ALA A 67 -11.69 27.73 -12.13
C ALA A 67 -12.16 28.78 -11.11
N ASP A 68 -13.45 29.13 -11.13
CA ASP A 68 -14.03 30.13 -10.22
C ASP A 68 -13.92 29.70 -8.76
N ASN A 69 -14.32 28.46 -8.46
CA ASN A 69 -14.23 27.94 -7.08
C ASN A 69 -12.78 27.79 -6.61
N TRP A 70 -11.89 27.32 -7.47
CA TRP A 70 -10.47 27.20 -7.14
C TRP A 70 -9.85 28.58 -6.84
N GLN A 71 -10.07 29.56 -7.70
CA GLN A 71 -9.60 30.95 -7.48
C GLN A 71 -10.20 31.56 -6.20
N ARG A 72 -11.51 31.35 -5.95
CA ARG A 72 -12.17 31.78 -4.71
C ARG A 72 -11.51 31.19 -3.48
N ILE A 73 -11.23 29.89 -3.47
CA ILE A 73 -10.58 29.17 -2.35
C ILE A 73 -9.15 29.66 -2.15
N LEU A 74 -8.39 29.83 -3.24
CA LEU A 74 -7.03 30.38 -3.17
C LEU A 74 -7.01 31.80 -2.57
N LYS A 75 -7.96 32.65 -2.98
CA LYS A 75 -8.09 34.02 -2.48
C LYS A 75 -8.44 34.05 -0.98
N ASN A 76 -9.33 33.17 -0.54
CA ASN A 76 -9.84 33.19 0.84
C ASN A 76 -8.92 32.49 1.85
N TYR A 77 -8.26 31.39 1.42
CA TYR A 77 -7.53 30.49 2.32
C TYR A 77 -6.07 30.28 1.93
N GLY A 78 -5.73 30.47 0.64
CA GLY A 78 -4.39 30.19 0.12
C GLY A 78 -4.21 28.75 -0.41
N PRO A 79 -3.05 28.48 -1.03
CA PRO A 79 -2.83 27.23 -1.77
C PRO A 79 -2.72 25.98 -0.87
N ASP A 80 -2.36 26.12 0.39
CA ASP A 80 -2.29 25.03 1.37
C ASP A 80 -3.67 24.52 1.84
N SER A 81 -4.77 25.18 1.41
CA SER A 81 -6.16 24.69 1.58
C SER A 81 -6.66 23.80 0.43
N VAL A 82 -5.89 23.68 -0.65
CA VAL A 82 -6.18 22.80 -1.78
C VAL A 82 -5.42 21.49 -1.62
N TYR A 83 -6.11 20.37 -1.68
CA TYR A 83 -5.53 19.04 -1.51
C TYR A 83 -5.81 18.16 -2.73
N ILE A 84 -4.74 17.60 -3.30
CA ILE A 84 -4.84 16.58 -4.35
C ILE A 84 -4.71 15.22 -3.67
N ASN A 85 -5.78 14.43 -3.68
CA ASN A 85 -5.85 13.19 -2.92
C ASN A 85 -4.84 12.14 -3.43
N TYR A 86 -4.45 11.25 -2.52
CA TYR A 86 -3.58 10.11 -2.83
C TYR A 86 -4.28 9.20 -3.84
N ALA A 87 -3.69 9.04 -5.02
CA ALA A 87 -4.21 8.18 -6.07
C ALA A 87 -3.08 7.43 -6.76
N THR A 88 -3.27 6.14 -7.01
CA THR A 88 -2.31 5.27 -7.68
C THR A 88 -2.88 4.55 -8.90
N ALA A 89 -4.13 4.82 -9.27
CA ALA A 89 -4.77 4.16 -10.41
C ALA A 89 -4.36 4.73 -11.77
N GLN A 90 -3.84 5.95 -11.80
CA GLN A 90 -3.31 6.61 -13.01
C GLN A 90 -1.79 6.67 -12.95
N GLN A 91 -1.13 5.65 -13.48
CA GLN A 91 0.32 5.46 -13.45
C GLN A 91 0.99 5.80 -14.79
N THR A 92 0.31 6.53 -15.67
CA THR A 92 0.84 6.97 -16.94
C THR A 92 1.73 8.20 -16.79
N SER A 93 2.64 8.41 -17.76
CA SER A 93 3.68 9.43 -17.64
C SER A 93 3.19 10.84 -17.96
N VAL A 94 2.19 10.98 -18.83
CA VAL A 94 1.72 12.28 -19.31
C VAL A 94 0.32 12.60 -18.82
N SER A 95 -0.65 11.72 -19.00
CA SER A 95 -2.03 11.96 -18.61
C SER A 95 -2.39 11.26 -17.31
N GLY A 96 -2.42 11.97 -16.19
CA GLY A 96 -2.72 11.38 -14.89
C GLY A 96 -2.60 12.39 -13.75
N SER A 97 -2.38 11.91 -12.53
CA SER A 97 -2.32 12.77 -11.33
C SER A 97 -1.26 13.88 -11.42
N ASN A 98 -0.22 13.68 -12.24
CA ASN A 98 0.82 14.71 -12.48
C ASN A 98 0.28 15.95 -13.19
N CYS A 99 -0.77 15.82 -13.99
CA CYS A 99 -1.43 16.95 -14.64
C CYS A 99 -2.07 17.90 -13.62
N TRP A 100 -2.79 17.33 -12.65
CA TRP A 100 -3.38 18.11 -11.56
C TRP A 100 -2.33 18.79 -10.70
N LYS A 101 -1.21 18.09 -10.39
CA LYS A 101 -0.09 18.64 -9.62
C LYS A 101 0.62 19.77 -10.39
N ARG A 102 0.79 19.62 -11.71
CA ARG A 102 1.33 20.65 -12.57
C ARG A 102 0.44 21.90 -12.55
N LEU A 103 -0.86 21.74 -12.74
CA LEU A 103 -1.81 22.86 -12.70
C LEU A 103 -1.80 23.54 -11.32
N ALA A 104 -1.86 22.76 -10.23
CA ALA A 104 -1.83 23.30 -8.89
C ALA A 104 -0.54 24.06 -8.57
N ASN A 105 0.60 23.62 -9.07
CA ASN A 105 1.87 24.34 -8.89
C ASN A 105 1.88 25.68 -9.64
N LEU A 106 1.21 25.77 -10.78
CA LEU A 106 1.04 27.03 -11.51
C LEU A 106 0.07 27.99 -10.82
N THR A 107 -0.82 27.49 -9.96
CA THR A 107 -1.74 28.32 -9.17
C THR A 107 -1.22 28.70 -7.79
N GLY A 108 0.06 28.44 -7.49
CA GLY A 108 0.69 28.75 -6.20
C GLY A 108 0.91 27.57 -5.28
N GLY A 109 0.55 26.35 -5.71
CA GLY A 109 0.81 25.11 -5.00
C GLY A 109 -0.42 24.46 -4.39
N TYR A 110 -0.19 23.43 -3.56
CA TYR A 110 -1.21 22.65 -2.90
C TYR A 110 -0.63 21.96 -1.65
N LEU A 111 -1.48 21.62 -0.68
CA LEU A 111 -1.10 20.80 0.47
C LEU A 111 -0.74 19.39 -0.03
N ASN A 112 0.53 19.04 0.12
CA ASN A 112 1.04 17.73 -0.31
C ASN A 112 0.80 16.65 0.76
N TRP A 113 0.98 15.40 0.38
CA TRP A 113 0.93 14.26 1.28
C TRP A 113 2.24 13.46 1.27
N LYS A 114 2.47 12.71 2.33
CA LYS A 114 3.59 11.78 2.50
C LYS A 114 3.09 10.39 2.92
N GLY A 115 3.91 9.39 2.69
CA GLY A 115 3.54 7.99 2.94
C GLY A 115 2.53 7.48 1.92
N SER A 116 1.92 6.37 2.22
CA SER A 116 0.90 5.75 1.37
C SER A 116 -0.09 4.96 2.23
N TYR A 117 -1.26 4.64 1.67
CA TYR A 117 -2.18 3.69 2.31
C TYR A 117 -1.60 2.26 2.34
N SER A 118 -0.64 1.96 1.48
CA SER A 118 -0.08 0.61 1.32
C SER A 118 1.02 0.29 2.31
N SER A 119 1.98 1.23 2.52
CA SER A 119 3.27 0.92 3.14
C SER A 119 3.82 2.04 4.03
N ALA A 120 2.97 2.92 4.58
CA ALA A 120 3.44 4.04 5.38
C ALA A 120 4.27 3.60 6.59
N GLN A 121 3.85 2.54 7.27
CA GLN A 121 4.49 2.06 8.48
C GLN A 121 5.90 1.50 8.21
N ILE A 122 6.04 0.58 7.27
CA ILE A 122 7.37 0.04 6.89
C ILE A 122 8.27 1.12 6.31
N THR A 123 7.71 2.07 5.54
CA THR A 123 8.46 3.20 4.97
C THR A 123 8.96 4.17 6.05
N ALA A 124 8.25 4.31 7.17
CA ALA A 124 8.70 5.10 8.31
C ALA A 124 9.70 4.33 9.20
N ALA A 125 9.52 3.01 9.32
CA ALA A 125 10.28 2.16 10.23
C ALA A 125 11.70 1.82 9.73
N PHE A 126 11.83 1.43 8.46
CA PHE A 126 13.11 0.98 7.90
C PHE A 126 14.22 2.06 7.93
N PRO A 127 13.95 3.35 7.66
CA PRO A 127 14.96 4.39 7.82
C PRO A 127 15.51 4.52 9.24
N MET A 128 14.73 4.16 10.26
CA MET A 128 15.17 4.17 11.67
C MET A 128 16.13 3.03 12.02
N THR A 129 16.22 2.01 11.17
CA THR A 129 17.13 0.86 11.34
C THR A 129 18.25 0.89 10.32
N TYR A 130 17.95 1.18 9.04
CA TYR A 130 18.90 1.10 7.93
C TYR A 130 19.22 2.44 7.27
N GLY A 131 18.63 3.55 7.73
CA GLY A 131 18.76 4.87 7.09
C GLY A 131 17.97 5.01 5.78
N ARG A 132 17.52 3.91 5.19
CA ARG A 132 16.68 3.87 3.98
C ARG A 132 15.99 2.52 3.82
N LYS A 133 14.95 2.49 2.99
CA LYS A 133 14.24 1.28 2.60
C LYS A 133 14.91 0.66 1.37
N VAL A 134 15.43 -0.55 1.48
CA VAL A 134 16.10 -1.28 0.39
C VAL A 134 15.74 -2.76 0.44
N ALA A 135 15.26 -3.29 -0.68
CA ALA A 135 14.94 -4.71 -0.87
C ALA A 135 16.00 -5.42 -1.72
N SER A 136 16.14 -6.72 -1.52
CA SER A 136 16.82 -7.61 -2.46
C SER A 136 15.88 -8.00 -3.61
N SER A 137 16.47 -8.32 -4.76
CA SER A 137 15.74 -8.80 -5.92
C SER A 137 15.05 -10.15 -5.64
N PRO A 138 13.90 -10.44 -6.27
CA PRO A 138 13.30 -11.78 -6.24
C PRO A 138 14.22 -12.86 -6.80
N THR A 139 15.16 -12.52 -7.67
CA THR A 139 16.15 -13.46 -8.22
C THR A 139 17.12 -13.97 -7.17
N GLU A 140 17.37 -13.20 -6.09
CA GLU A 140 18.23 -13.62 -4.98
C GLU A 140 17.65 -14.79 -4.19
N ILE A 141 16.34 -15.02 -4.24
CA ILE A 141 15.70 -16.19 -3.62
C ILE A 141 16.28 -17.49 -4.19
N ALA A 142 16.70 -17.51 -5.45
CA ALA A 142 17.33 -18.67 -6.09
C ALA A 142 18.67 -19.08 -5.44
N HIS A 143 19.31 -18.17 -4.76
CA HIS A 143 20.57 -18.41 -4.04
C HIS A 143 20.36 -18.77 -2.56
N ALA A 144 19.13 -18.69 -2.04
CA ALA A 144 18.79 -19.07 -0.69
C ALA A 144 18.65 -20.59 -0.55
N LYS A 145 18.89 -21.11 0.66
CA LYS A 145 18.50 -22.47 1.06
C LYS A 145 17.16 -22.51 1.77
N LEU A 146 16.82 -21.42 2.43
CA LEU A 146 15.59 -21.25 3.17
C LEU A 146 14.97 -19.88 2.84
N TYR A 147 13.72 -19.86 2.49
CA TYR A 147 12.89 -18.66 2.34
C TYR A 147 11.83 -18.65 3.45
N VAL A 148 11.80 -17.60 4.25
CA VAL A 148 10.80 -17.40 5.31
C VAL A 148 10.10 -16.09 5.07
N SER A 149 8.77 -16.11 4.90
CA SER A 149 8.01 -14.89 4.67
C SER A 149 6.85 -14.70 5.64
N PHE A 150 6.55 -13.44 5.93
CA PHE A 150 5.51 -12.99 6.85
C PHE A 150 4.44 -12.22 6.07
N GLY A 151 3.20 -12.73 6.05
CA GLY A 151 2.05 -12.02 5.50
C GLY A 151 2.19 -11.58 4.06
N ASP A 152 2.78 -12.41 3.21
CA ASP A 152 3.05 -12.12 1.80
C ASP A 152 2.33 -13.09 0.87
N ASN A 153 1.53 -12.55 -0.05
CA ASN A 153 0.75 -13.32 -1.03
C ASN A 153 1.14 -12.96 -2.47
N LEU A 154 2.38 -13.24 -2.84
CA LEU A 154 2.96 -12.94 -4.16
C LEU A 154 2.12 -13.45 -5.33
N SER A 155 1.53 -14.63 -5.21
CA SER A 155 0.69 -15.25 -6.26
C SER A 155 -0.55 -14.43 -6.61
N VAL A 156 -0.96 -13.49 -5.77
CA VAL A 156 -2.08 -12.58 -6.00
C VAL A 156 -1.63 -11.15 -6.19
N THR A 157 -0.71 -10.66 -5.34
CA THR A 157 -0.35 -9.25 -5.29
C THR A 157 0.69 -8.84 -6.33
N ARG A 158 1.48 -9.80 -6.86
CA ARG A 158 2.57 -9.57 -7.80
C ARG A 158 2.37 -10.22 -9.18
N ILE A 159 1.13 -10.34 -9.61
CA ILE A 159 0.75 -10.93 -10.92
C ILE A 159 0.74 -9.91 -12.08
N SER A 160 1.35 -8.76 -11.91
CA SER A 160 1.46 -7.73 -12.94
C SER A 160 2.45 -8.11 -14.05
N GLY A 161 2.56 -7.26 -15.09
CA GLY A 161 3.33 -7.50 -16.30
C GLY A 161 4.83 -7.78 -16.15
N GLY A 162 5.41 -7.52 -14.96
CA GLY A 162 6.84 -7.78 -14.69
C GLY A 162 7.18 -9.21 -14.33
N SER A 163 6.21 -10.12 -14.24
CA SER A 163 6.42 -11.56 -14.01
C SER A 163 7.03 -11.93 -12.64
N MET A 164 6.96 -11.05 -11.65
CA MET A 164 7.60 -11.26 -10.34
C MET A 164 7.12 -12.55 -9.65
N SER A 165 5.81 -12.82 -9.66
CA SER A 165 5.26 -14.09 -9.11
C SER A 165 5.82 -15.32 -9.84
N TRP A 166 6.02 -15.23 -11.16
CA TRP A 166 6.60 -16.32 -11.93
C TRP A 166 8.10 -16.51 -11.59
N GLN A 167 8.85 -15.42 -11.46
CA GLN A 167 10.26 -15.45 -11.04
C GLN A 167 10.42 -16.10 -9.68
N PHE A 168 9.58 -15.73 -8.71
CA PHE A 168 9.52 -16.35 -7.39
C PHE A 168 9.31 -17.88 -7.49
N LEU A 169 8.28 -18.31 -8.22
CA LEU A 169 7.99 -19.74 -8.39
C LEU A 169 9.16 -20.49 -9.06
N GLN A 170 9.75 -19.91 -10.10
CA GLN A 170 10.92 -20.51 -10.75
C GLN A 170 12.13 -20.60 -9.81
N ALA A 171 12.36 -19.57 -8.99
CA ALA A 171 13.46 -19.57 -8.03
C ALA A 171 13.32 -20.71 -7.02
N ILE A 172 12.15 -20.88 -6.40
CA ILE A 172 11.92 -21.94 -5.41
C ILE A 172 11.91 -23.36 -6.03
N GLU A 173 11.29 -23.52 -7.20
CA GLU A 173 11.17 -24.84 -7.85
C GLU A 173 12.51 -25.34 -8.41
N LYS A 174 13.21 -24.52 -9.18
CA LYS A 174 14.47 -24.93 -9.85
C LYS A 174 15.62 -25.13 -8.87
N ASN A 175 15.64 -24.39 -7.79
CA ASN A 175 16.74 -24.42 -6.82
C ASN A 175 16.38 -25.17 -5.53
N HIS A 176 15.19 -25.79 -5.50
CA HIS A 176 14.71 -26.56 -4.33
C HIS A 176 14.80 -25.78 -3.03
N VAL A 177 14.49 -24.46 -3.07
CA VAL A 177 14.53 -23.60 -1.89
C VAL A 177 13.42 -24.00 -0.93
N LYS A 178 13.76 -24.41 0.28
CA LYS A 178 12.75 -24.67 1.30
C LYS A 178 11.99 -23.38 1.63
N THR A 179 10.68 -23.45 1.67
CA THR A 179 9.82 -22.27 1.79
C THR A 179 8.86 -22.41 2.96
N ILE A 180 8.91 -21.45 3.89
CA ILE A 180 8.02 -21.36 5.05
C ILE A 180 7.28 -20.03 4.97
N VAL A 181 5.94 -20.06 5.06
CA VAL A 181 5.11 -18.86 5.04
C VAL A 181 4.30 -18.76 6.33
N ILE A 182 4.39 -17.61 6.98
CA ILE A 182 3.70 -17.27 8.22
C ILE A 182 2.58 -16.30 7.86
N ASP A 183 1.32 -16.75 7.98
CA ASP A 183 0.14 -15.96 7.58
C ASP A 183 -1.11 -16.49 8.28
N PRO A 184 -2.08 -15.65 8.68
CA PRO A 184 -3.38 -16.10 9.20
C PRO A 184 -4.22 -16.91 8.21
N ILE A 185 -3.93 -16.78 6.91
CA ILE A 185 -4.62 -17.51 5.84
C ILE A 185 -3.63 -18.41 5.07
N CYS A 186 -4.05 -19.63 4.77
CA CYS A 186 -3.43 -20.45 3.73
C CYS A 186 -3.74 -19.81 2.35
N THR A 187 -2.92 -18.85 1.95
CA THR A 187 -3.09 -18.04 0.74
C THR A 187 -2.84 -18.84 -0.54
N ASP A 188 -3.07 -18.22 -1.70
CA ASP A 188 -2.76 -18.86 -2.98
C ASP A 188 -1.24 -19.00 -3.23
N THR A 189 -0.41 -18.24 -2.51
CA THR A 189 1.04 -18.45 -2.48
C THR A 189 1.40 -19.70 -1.69
N VAL A 190 0.67 -19.97 -0.61
CA VAL A 190 0.89 -21.12 0.27
C VAL A 190 0.37 -22.42 -0.36
N ALA A 191 -0.85 -22.41 -0.85
CA ALA A 191 -1.61 -23.60 -1.24
C ALA A 191 -0.89 -24.43 -2.32
N GLY A 192 -0.30 -25.55 -1.91
CA GLY A 192 0.39 -26.50 -2.79
C GLY A 192 1.72 -26.02 -3.39
N LYS A 193 2.31 -24.93 -2.85
CA LYS A 193 3.54 -24.33 -3.40
C LYS A 193 4.67 -24.19 -2.39
N VAL A 194 4.36 -24.17 -1.10
CA VAL A 194 5.36 -24.02 -0.04
C VAL A 194 5.51 -25.29 0.78
N ASN A 195 6.66 -25.44 1.45
CA ASN A 195 6.94 -26.62 2.27
C ASN A 195 6.15 -26.60 3.59
N GLN A 196 5.96 -25.40 4.17
CA GLN A 196 5.25 -25.23 5.42
C GLN A 196 4.45 -23.93 5.48
N TRP A 197 3.23 -24.03 5.99
CA TRP A 197 2.43 -22.90 6.44
C TRP A 197 2.38 -22.88 7.97
N ILE A 198 2.71 -21.74 8.56
CA ILE A 198 2.61 -21.51 10.00
C ILE A 198 1.49 -20.47 10.21
N PRO A 199 0.32 -20.89 10.69
CA PRO A 199 -0.76 -19.97 11.01
C PRO A 199 -0.43 -19.12 12.24
N ILE A 200 -0.74 -17.80 12.18
CA ILE A 200 -0.45 -16.86 13.26
C ILE A 200 -1.63 -15.95 13.54
N LEU A 201 -1.86 -15.58 14.80
CA LEU A 201 -2.84 -14.57 15.16
C LEU A 201 -2.40 -13.19 14.62
N PRO A 202 -3.30 -12.46 13.93
CA PRO A 202 -2.95 -11.19 13.31
C PRO A 202 -2.39 -10.14 14.28
N GLY A 203 -1.26 -9.50 13.92
CA GLY A 203 -0.62 -8.43 14.70
C GLY A 203 0.33 -8.92 15.79
N THR A 204 0.66 -10.22 15.81
CA THR A 204 1.54 -10.83 16.81
C THR A 204 2.91 -11.26 16.25
N ASP A 205 3.19 -10.94 15.00
CA ASP A 205 4.42 -11.28 14.31
C ASP A 205 5.68 -10.85 15.07
N ALA A 206 5.65 -9.67 15.72
CA ALA A 206 6.77 -9.18 16.51
C ALA A 206 7.08 -10.09 17.72
N ALA A 207 6.05 -10.64 18.39
CA ALA A 207 6.24 -11.57 19.50
C ALA A 207 6.89 -12.89 19.03
N LEU A 208 6.51 -13.38 17.83
CA LEU A 208 7.20 -14.51 17.21
C LEU A 208 8.66 -14.17 16.95
N CYS A 209 8.96 -13.00 16.37
CA CYS A 209 10.34 -12.58 16.10
C CYS A 209 11.19 -12.47 17.39
N GLU A 210 10.60 -12.00 18.48
CA GLU A 210 11.25 -11.95 19.80
C GLU A 210 11.62 -13.34 20.31
N ALA A 211 10.74 -14.33 20.18
CA ALA A 211 11.04 -15.70 20.58
C ALA A 211 12.07 -16.38 19.68
N LEU A 212 12.03 -16.13 18.38
CA LEU A 212 13.08 -16.59 17.47
C LEU A 212 14.44 -15.97 17.86
N ALA A 213 14.47 -14.68 18.20
CA ALA A 213 15.66 -14.00 18.69
C ALA A 213 16.17 -14.61 20.03
N TYR A 214 15.26 -14.97 20.94
CA TYR A 214 15.60 -15.66 22.19
C TYR A 214 16.34 -16.97 21.91
N GLU A 215 15.80 -17.81 21.02
CA GLU A 215 16.44 -19.07 20.63
C GLU A 215 17.78 -18.83 19.92
N PHE A 216 17.89 -17.82 19.03
CA PHE A 216 19.16 -17.48 18.39
C PHE A 216 20.23 -17.09 19.39
N ILE A 217 19.88 -16.32 20.41
CA ILE A 217 20.80 -15.84 21.45
C ILE A 217 21.23 -17.00 22.38
N THR A 218 20.27 -17.79 22.85
CA THR A 218 20.53 -18.85 23.84
C THR A 218 21.28 -20.04 23.24
N HIS A 219 21.12 -20.31 21.96
CA HIS A 219 21.82 -21.37 21.24
C HIS A 219 23.09 -20.91 20.49
N ASN A 220 23.50 -19.64 20.67
CA ASN A 220 24.66 -19.04 19.98
C ASN A 220 24.59 -19.13 18.44
N TRP A 221 23.39 -18.98 17.85
CA TRP A 221 23.19 -18.91 16.40
C TRP A 221 23.32 -17.49 15.86
N VAL A 222 23.44 -16.48 16.73
CA VAL A 222 23.73 -15.10 16.32
C VAL A 222 25.12 -14.96 15.72
N ASP A 223 25.27 -14.07 14.75
CA ASP A 223 26.55 -13.69 14.17
C ASP A 223 27.13 -12.51 14.98
N GLN A 224 27.84 -12.81 16.08
CA GLN A 224 28.36 -11.79 16.99
C GLN A 224 29.37 -10.85 16.29
N GLU A 225 30.19 -11.38 15.37
CA GLU A 225 31.18 -10.57 14.64
C GLU A 225 30.45 -9.54 13.73
N PHE A 226 29.41 -9.96 13.07
CA PHE A 226 28.57 -9.06 12.29
C PHE A 226 27.92 -7.99 13.18
N LEU A 227 27.37 -8.39 14.30
CA LEU A 227 26.69 -7.47 15.23
C LEU A 227 27.65 -6.42 15.80
N ASP A 228 28.87 -6.82 16.19
CA ASP A 228 29.88 -5.92 16.69
C ASP A 228 30.36 -4.91 15.64
N LYS A 229 30.55 -5.36 14.41
CA LYS A 229 31.11 -4.55 13.33
C LYS A 229 30.08 -3.61 12.69
N TYR A 230 28.88 -4.12 12.42
CA TYR A 230 27.90 -3.46 11.55
C TYR A 230 26.70 -2.88 12.29
N CYS A 231 26.49 -3.18 13.59
CA CYS A 231 25.29 -2.80 14.31
C CYS A 231 25.56 -1.92 15.53
N VAL A 232 24.51 -1.25 16.00
CA VAL A 232 24.45 -0.45 17.23
C VAL A 232 23.25 -0.90 18.04
N GLY A 233 23.43 -1.14 19.36
CA GLY A 233 22.36 -1.44 20.32
C GLY A 233 21.92 -2.90 20.40
N TYR A 234 22.75 -3.84 19.92
CA TYR A 234 22.50 -5.27 20.12
C TYR A 234 22.72 -5.70 21.58
N ASP A 235 23.86 -5.32 22.14
CA ASP A 235 24.27 -5.62 23.53
C ASP A 235 24.84 -4.37 24.20
N GLU A 236 25.23 -4.50 25.48
CA GLU A 236 25.79 -3.39 26.25
C GLU A 236 27.05 -2.78 25.62
N LYS A 237 27.88 -3.60 24.93
CA LYS A 237 29.09 -3.15 24.25
C LYS A 237 28.80 -2.16 23.11
N THR A 238 27.71 -2.37 22.38
CA THR A 238 27.33 -1.58 21.21
C THR A 238 26.20 -0.58 21.51
N LEU A 239 25.75 -0.51 22.78
CA LEU A 239 24.66 0.37 23.18
C LEU A 239 25.10 1.84 23.18
N PRO A 240 24.31 2.79 22.61
CA PRO A 240 24.58 4.22 22.71
C PRO A 240 24.61 4.70 24.16
N LYS A 241 25.49 5.66 24.48
CA LYS A 241 25.62 6.22 25.83
C LYS A 241 24.36 6.91 26.35
N SER A 242 23.50 7.40 25.44
CA SER A 242 22.20 8.01 25.74
C SER A 242 21.13 7.02 26.16
N ALA A 243 21.33 5.72 25.88
CA ALA A 243 20.35 4.68 26.17
C ALA A 243 20.33 4.33 27.68
N PRO A 244 19.18 3.90 28.23
CA PRO A 244 19.10 3.43 29.60
C PRO A 244 19.91 2.14 29.81
N LYS A 245 20.27 1.89 31.07
CA LYS A 245 20.93 0.61 31.47
C LYS A 245 20.02 -0.57 31.06
N ASN A 246 20.62 -1.64 30.53
CA ASN A 246 19.93 -2.80 29.93
C ASN A 246 18.98 -2.41 28.76
N GLY A 247 19.19 -1.25 28.15
CA GLY A 247 18.39 -0.77 27.02
C GLY A 247 18.76 -1.43 25.68
N ASP A 248 19.70 -2.36 25.69
CA ASP A 248 20.10 -3.13 24.50
C ASP A 248 19.11 -4.26 24.19
N TYR A 249 19.14 -4.71 22.92
CA TYR A 249 18.20 -5.73 22.44
C TYR A 249 18.37 -7.08 23.12
N LYS A 250 19.61 -7.52 23.35
CA LYS A 250 19.92 -8.79 24.03
C LYS A 250 19.38 -8.81 25.46
N SER A 251 19.58 -7.71 26.22
CA SER A 251 19.04 -7.55 27.57
C SER A 251 17.51 -7.55 27.58
N TYR A 252 16.88 -6.93 26.59
CA TYR A 252 15.43 -6.95 26.44
C TYR A 252 14.90 -8.36 26.14
N ILE A 253 15.48 -9.07 25.16
CA ILE A 253 15.05 -10.43 24.79
C ILE A 253 15.24 -11.42 25.96
N LEU A 254 16.33 -11.33 26.71
CA LEU A 254 16.60 -12.19 27.87
C LEU A 254 15.82 -11.78 29.14
N GLY A 255 14.98 -10.74 29.08
CA GLY A 255 14.16 -10.29 30.21
C GLY A 255 14.88 -9.46 31.25
N LYS A 256 16.12 -9.01 31.01
CA LYS A 256 16.88 -8.16 31.96
C LYS A 256 16.33 -6.74 32.01
N ALA A 257 15.69 -6.26 30.93
CA ALA A 257 15.17 -4.92 30.82
C ALA A 257 13.78 -4.74 31.48
N ASP A 258 12.91 -5.74 31.40
CA ASP A 258 11.50 -5.66 31.78
C ASP A 258 11.01 -6.83 32.67
N GLY A 259 11.91 -7.74 33.06
CA GLY A 259 11.59 -8.90 33.90
C GLY A 259 10.92 -10.06 33.14
N VAL A 260 10.76 -9.97 31.82
CA VAL A 260 10.06 -10.98 31.00
C VAL A 260 10.96 -11.49 29.88
N ALA A 261 11.48 -12.70 30.00
CA ALA A 261 12.21 -13.36 28.91
C ALA A 261 11.27 -13.72 27.76
N LYS A 262 11.69 -13.45 26.54
CA LYS A 262 10.87 -13.62 25.33
C LYS A 262 10.97 -15.06 24.80
N THR A 263 10.66 -16.04 25.65
CA THR A 263 10.76 -17.48 25.35
C THR A 263 9.78 -17.94 24.29
N PRO A 264 9.96 -19.15 23.69
CA PRO A 264 8.94 -19.76 22.84
C PRO A 264 7.57 -19.89 23.52
N ALA A 265 7.51 -20.22 24.82
CA ALA A 265 6.27 -20.29 25.60
C ALA A 265 5.57 -18.92 25.71
N TYR A 266 6.34 -17.84 25.95
CA TYR A 266 5.82 -16.46 25.91
C TYR A 266 5.16 -16.15 24.57
N ALA A 267 5.84 -16.43 23.45
CA ALA A 267 5.30 -16.14 22.12
C ALA A 267 4.13 -17.06 21.75
N SER A 268 4.17 -18.35 22.14
CA SER A 268 3.08 -19.30 21.91
C SER A 268 1.76 -18.78 22.50
N ALA A 269 1.78 -18.27 23.72
CA ALA A 269 0.62 -17.71 24.39
C ALA A 269 0.04 -16.44 23.68
N ILE A 270 0.87 -15.72 22.92
CA ILE A 270 0.47 -14.49 22.21
C ILE A 270 0.05 -14.79 20.77
N THR A 271 0.80 -15.64 20.08
CA THR A 271 0.68 -15.86 18.64
C THR A 271 -0.30 -16.99 18.27
N GLY A 272 -0.57 -17.88 19.21
CA GLY A 272 -1.32 -19.12 18.97
C GLY A 272 -0.51 -20.20 18.24
N ILE A 273 0.79 -19.96 17.98
CA ILE A 273 1.69 -20.96 17.38
C ILE A 273 2.19 -21.90 18.48
N PRO A 274 2.15 -23.25 18.31
CA PRO A 274 2.71 -24.18 19.27
C PRO A 274 4.19 -23.89 19.55
N GLU A 275 4.60 -24.07 20.82
CA GLU A 275 5.96 -23.80 21.29
C GLU A 275 7.00 -24.59 20.49
N GLU A 276 6.75 -25.87 20.26
CA GLU A 276 7.62 -26.75 19.49
C GLU A 276 7.80 -26.30 18.03
N THR A 277 6.77 -25.69 17.45
CA THR A 277 6.85 -25.10 16.10
C THR A 277 7.74 -23.88 16.07
N ILE A 278 7.68 -23.02 17.11
CA ILE A 278 8.56 -21.85 17.25
C ILE A 278 10.03 -22.30 17.40
N ILE A 279 10.29 -23.28 18.25
CA ILE A 279 11.63 -23.85 18.48
C ILE A 279 12.17 -24.49 17.19
N ALA A 280 11.33 -25.25 16.45
CA ALA A 280 11.73 -25.87 15.19
C ALA A 280 12.07 -24.83 14.12
N LEU A 281 11.25 -23.77 13.98
CA LEU A 281 11.51 -22.67 13.07
C LEU A 281 12.80 -21.92 13.42
N ALA A 282 13.01 -21.62 14.71
CA ALA A 282 14.22 -20.96 15.17
C ALA A 282 15.47 -21.78 14.86
N ARG A 283 15.45 -23.08 15.16
CA ARG A 283 16.56 -24.00 14.85
C ARG A 283 16.83 -24.02 13.36
N GLU A 284 15.80 -24.13 12.54
CA GLU A 284 15.97 -24.17 11.10
C GLU A 284 16.60 -22.89 10.56
N MET A 285 16.11 -21.72 10.96
CA MET A 285 16.68 -20.43 10.57
C MET A 285 18.10 -20.23 11.09
N GLY A 286 18.38 -20.65 12.34
CA GLY A 286 19.70 -20.50 12.98
C GLY A 286 20.79 -21.38 12.37
N THR A 287 20.41 -22.55 11.83
CA THR A 287 21.36 -23.54 11.30
C THR A 287 21.41 -23.61 9.78
N THR A 288 20.51 -22.99 9.06
CA THR A 288 20.48 -22.98 7.59
C THR A 288 20.99 -21.63 7.08
N LYS A 289 21.90 -21.64 6.11
CA LYS A 289 22.44 -20.42 5.46
C LYS A 289 22.64 -20.68 3.96
N PRO A 290 22.34 -19.74 3.06
CA PRO A 290 21.66 -18.44 3.29
C PRO A 290 20.17 -18.57 3.61
N VAL A 291 19.66 -17.64 4.44
CA VAL A 291 18.23 -17.47 4.72
C VAL A 291 17.74 -16.17 4.09
N PHE A 292 16.71 -16.27 3.26
CA PHE A 292 16.01 -15.09 2.74
C PHE A 292 14.76 -14.84 3.60
N VAL A 293 14.74 -13.74 4.35
CA VAL A 293 13.60 -13.35 5.18
C VAL A 293 12.84 -12.23 4.47
N ALA A 294 11.55 -12.45 4.20
CA ALA A 294 10.68 -11.45 3.57
C ALA A 294 9.50 -11.08 4.47
N GLN A 295 8.97 -9.90 4.27
CA GLN A 295 7.68 -9.51 4.82
C GLN A 295 6.85 -8.83 3.73
N GLY A 296 5.60 -9.28 3.55
CA GLY A 296 4.64 -8.57 2.74
C GLY A 296 4.11 -7.31 3.43
N LEU A 297 3.19 -6.61 2.79
CA LEU A 297 2.60 -5.40 3.37
C LEU A 297 1.51 -5.70 4.42
N GLY A 298 1.13 -6.96 4.62
CA GLY A 298 0.12 -7.38 5.60
C GLY A 298 0.50 -7.05 7.04
N PRO A 299 1.65 -7.51 7.54
CA PRO A 299 2.10 -7.31 8.92
C PRO A 299 2.21 -5.84 9.33
N GLN A 300 2.68 -4.96 8.44
CA GLN A 300 2.84 -3.55 8.75
C GLN A 300 1.54 -2.74 8.69
N ARG A 301 0.45 -3.23 8.07
CA ARG A 301 -0.86 -2.54 8.02
C ARG A 301 -1.65 -2.68 9.31
N ARG A 302 -0.97 -2.59 10.46
CA ARG A 302 -1.52 -2.70 11.80
C ARG A 302 -1.16 -1.51 12.65
N ALA A 303 -1.83 -1.40 13.81
CA ALA A 303 -1.57 -0.34 14.76
C ALA A 303 -0.13 -0.35 15.30
N ASN A 304 0.48 -1.53 15.41
CA ASN A 304 1.89 -1.72 15.76
C ASN A 304 2.77 -2.05 14.55
N GLY A 305 2.38 -1.64 13.36
CA GLY A 305 3.01 -2.03 12.12
C GLY A 305 4.47 -1.58 11.98
N GLU A 306 4.83 -0.44 12.52
CA GLU A 306 6.21 0.04 12.55
C GLU A 306 7.13 -0.87 13.35
N GLU A 307 6.67 -1.28 14.53
CA GLU A 307 7.41 -2.19 15.41
C GLU A 307 7.50 -3.59 14.79
N THR A 308 6.40 -4.07 14.22
CA THR A 308 6.35 -5.35 13.51
C THR A 308 7.35 -5.38 12.36
N ALA A 309 7.40 -4.32 11.54
CA ALA A 309 8.32 -4.25 10.41
C ALA A 309 9.79 -4.30 10.86
N ARG A 310 10.15 -3.60 11.94
CA ARG A 310 11.49 -3.63 12.52
C ARG A 310 11.80 -4.97 13.17
N ALA A 311 10.84 -5.59 13.86
CA ALA A 311 11.02 -6.90 14.50
C ALA A 311 11.34 -8.01 13.48
N ILE A 312 10.65 -8.03 12.33
CA ILE A 312 10.97 -8.98 11.25
C ILE A 312 12.36 -8.71 10.68
N ALA A 313 12.75 -7.45 10.51
CA ALA A 313 14.09 -7.08 10.05
C ALA A 313 15.21 -7.52 11.03
N MET A 314 14.91 -7.72 12.31
CA MET A 314 15.89 -8.26 13.27
C MET A 314 16.36 -9.65 12.94
N LEU A 315 15.53 -10.49 12.31
CA LEU A 315 15.88 -11.89 12.04
C LEU A 315 17.12 -12.02 11.13
N PRO A 316 17.18 -11.42 9.93
CA PRO A 316 18.41 -11.45 9.13
C PRO A 316 19.58 -10.69 9.76
N ILE A 317 19.33 -9.64 10.56
CA ILE A 317 20.37 -8.89 11.28
C ILE A 317 21.08 -9.79 12.30
N LEU A 318 20.32 -10.46 13.17
CA LEU A 318 20.88 -11.32 14.22
C LEU A 318 21.68 -12.49 13.63
N LEU A 319 21.24 -13.05 12.53
CA LEU A 319 21.91 -14.17 11.85
C LEU A 319 23.08 -13.73 10.95
N GLY A 320 23.40 -12.43 10.85
CA GLY A 320 24.39 -11.88 9.95
C GLY A 320 24.07 -12.04 8.46
N GLN A 321 22.78 -12.21 8.14
CA GLN A 321 22.27 -12.50 6.81
C GLN A 321 21.76 -11.23 6.09
N VAL A 322 22.57 -10.15 6.11
CA VAL A 322 22.30 -8.90 5.40
C VAL A 322 23.49 -8.61 4.48
N GLY A 323 23.24 -8.30 3.23
CA GLY A 323 24.25 -7.89 2.24
C GLY A 323 24.99 -9.06 1.59
N LEU A 324 24.49 -10.28 1.69
CA LEU A 324 25.07 -11.49 1.11
C LEU A 324 24.15 -12.06 0.00
N PRO A 325 24.69 -12.80 -0.98
CA PRO A 325 23.87 -13.54 -1.96
C PRO A 325 22.86 -14.47 -1.26
N GLY A 326 21.64 -14.52 -1.76
CA GLY A 326 20.58 -15.35 -1.20
C GLY A 326 19.96 -14.82 0.08
N THR A 327 20.20 -13.54 0.45
CA THR A 327 19.70 -12.93 1.67
C THR A 327 18.89 -11.65 1.38
N SER A 328 18.28 -11.10 2.42
CA SER A 328 17.47 -9.88 2.35
C SER A 328 17.75 -8.96 3.55
N SER A 329 17.12 -7.79 3.54
CA SER A 329 17.05 -6.88 4.70
C SER A 329 15.88 -7.17 5.65
N GLY A 330 15.12 -8.23 5.43
CA GLY A 330 13.84 -8.47 6.10
C GLY A 330 12.68 -7.66 5.52
N MET A 331 12.85 -7.10 4.33
CA MET A 331 11.84 -6.36 3.60
C MET A 331 11.15 -7.26 2.56
N GLU A 332 10.04 -6.79 1.98
CA GLU A 332 9.43 -7.43 0.80
C GLU A 332 10.44 -7.52 -0.35
N GLU A 333 10.31 -8.53 -1.18
CA GLU A 333 11.04 -8.61 -2.44
C GLU A 333 10.57 -7.46 -3.35
N CYS A 334 11.53 -6.81 -4.00
CA CYS A 334 11.21 -5.72 -4.90
C CYS A 334 11.93 -5.90 -6.22
N GLY A 335 11.20 -5.76 -7.31
CA GLY A 335 11.75 -5.67 -8.64
C GLY A 335 12.41 -4.32 -8.89
N THR A 336 12.58 -3.98 -10.14
CA THR A 336 13.17 -2.69 -10.52
C THR A 336 12.38 -1.50 -9.97
N ASP A 337 13.10 -0.52 -9.45
CA ASP A 337 12.57 0.77 -8.95
C ASP A 337 12.81 1.87 -10.00
N TRP A 338 12.45 1.59 -11.24
CA TRP A 338 12.61 2.55 -12.32
C TRP A 338 11.27 3.10 -12.79
N TRP A 339 11.20 4.43 -12.84
CA TRP A 339 10.03 5.16 -13.32
C TRP A 339 10.43 6.04 -14.50
N PRO A 340 9.68 6.01 -15.61
CA PRO A 340 9.96 6.88 -16.74
C PRO A 340 9.71 8.34 -16.36
N ILE A 341 10.53 9.21 -16.96
CA ILE A 341 10.29 10.65 -16.93
C ILE A 341 8.95 10.92 -17.61
N GLY A 342 8.09 11.64 -16.95
CA GLY A 342 6.79 12.06 -17.47
C GLY A 342 6.69 13.58 -17.60
N ILE A 343 5.44 14.07 -17.66
CA ILE A 343 5.19 15.52 -17.70
C ILE A 343 5.76 16.20 -16.44
N PRO A 344 6.53 17.30 -16.58
CA PRO A 344 7.07 18.02 -15.45
C PRO A 344 5.96 18.62 -14.58
N ARG A 345 6.01 18.36 -13.29
CA ARG A 345 5.05 18.92 -12.31
C ARG A 345 5.32 20.37 -11.94
N GLY A 346 6.54 20.83 -12.15
CA GLY A 346 7.02 22.08 -11.56
C GLY A 346 7.29 21.94 -10.05
N ASN A 347 7.63 23.03 -9.40
CA ASN A 347 7.90 23.10 -7.97
C ASN A 347 6.64 23.47 -7.21
N ASN A 348 6.36 22.76 -6.11
CA ASN A 348 5.30 23.13 -5.19
C ASN A 348 5.84 24.14 -4.15
N PRO A 349 5.37 25.38 -4.13
CA PRO A 349 5.81 26.38 -3.14
C PRO A 349 5.34 26.06 -1.72
N VAL A 350 4.26 25.30 -1.56
CA VAL A 350 3.73 24.90 -0.26
C VAL A 350 4.67 23.85 0.36
N LYS A 351 5.30 24.21 1.48
CA LYS A 351 6.25 23.34 2.19
C LYS A 351 5.57 22.29 3.04
N ALA A 352 4.35 22.57 3.48
CA ALA A 352 3.57 21.67 4.33
C ALA A 352 3.18 20.38 3.61
N SER A 353 3.25 19.27 4.33
CA SER A 353 2.67 18.00 3.92
C SER A 353 2.10 17.23 5.11
N ILE A 354 1.06 16.43 4.85
CA ILE A 354 0.38 15.61 5.86
C ILE A 354 0.59 14.11 5.54
N PRO A 355 0.52 13.21 6.54
CA PRO A 355 0.38 11.80 6.26
C PRO A 355 -0.86 11.55 5.40
N SER A 356 -0.73 10.73 4.34
CA SER A 356 -1.82 10.50 3.37
C SER A 356 -3.12 9.99 4.00
N PHE A 357 -3.04 9.33 5.15
CA PHE A 357 -4.20 8.84 5.90
C PHE A 357 -4.93 9.93 6.70
N MET A 358 -4.28 11.08 6.96
CA MET A 358 -4.79 12.14 7.83
C MET A 358 -5.61 13.23 7.12
N TRP A 359 -5.95 13.04 5.84
CA TRP A 359 -6.62 14.08 5.07
C TRP A 359 -8.03 14.43 5.58
N THR A 360 -8.77 13.48 6.17
CA THR A 360 -10.08 13.76 6.78
C THR A 360 -9.93 14.59 8.06
N GLU A 361 -8.87 14.36 8.83
CA GLU A 361 -8.54 15.21 9.98
C GLU A 361 -8.16 16.62 9.53
N ALA A 362 -7.42 16.73 8.42
CA ALA A 362 -7.05 18.03 7.86
C ALA A 362 -8.25 18.81 7.28
N ILE A 363 -9.35 18.16 6.91
CA ILE A 363 -10.62 18.83 6.60
C ILE A 363 -11.27 19.39 7.88
N LEU A 364 -11.26 18.61 8.98
CA LEU A 364 -11.97 18.95 10.20
C LEU A 364 -11.24 20.00 11.06
N ARG A 365 -9.91 19.84 11.19
CA ARG A 365 -9.08 20.58 12.13
C ARG A 365 -7.64 20.79 11.62
N GLY A 366 -7.48 21.00 10.31
CA GLY A 366 -6.17 21.17 9.68
C GLY A 366 -5.31 22.20 10.43
N HIS A 367 -5.85 23.39 10.71
CA HIS A 367 -5.18 24.48 11.43
C HIS A 367 -4.70 24.13 12.85
N GLU A 368 -5.17 23.02 13.44
CA GLU A 368 -4.71 22.48 14.72
C GLU A 368 -3.61 21.42 14.56
N MET A 369 -3.45 20.84 13.37
CA MET A 369 -2.53 19.72 13.14
C MET A 369 -1.07 20.14 13.23
N THR A 370 -0.28 19.37 13.99
CA THR A 370 1.12 19.67 14.27
C THR A 370 2.08 18.58 13.85
N ALA A 371 3.35 18.91 13.78
CA ALA A 371 4.43 17.96 13.46
C ALA A 371 4.54 16.85 14.51
N THR A 372 4.44 17.17 15.78
CA THR A 372 4.66 16.24 16.91
C THR A 372 3.43 15.43 17.32
N HIS A 373 2.23 15.84 16.92
CA HIS A 373 1.00 15.09 17.20
C HIS A 373 0.49 14.36 15.96
N ASP A 374 0.41 15.05 14.82
CA ASP A 374 -0.25 14.56 13.60
C ASP A 374 0.74 14.15 12.52
N GLY A 375 2.04 14.33 12.75
CA GLY A 375 3.08 13.98 11.81
C GLY A 375 3.16 14.91 10.60
N VAL A 376 2.73 16.17 10.73
CA VAL A 376 2.93 17.21 9.70
C VAL A 376 4.42 17.36 9.41
N LYS A 377 4.80 17.63 8.15
CA LYS A 377 6.19 17.92 7.76
C LYS A 377 6.28 19.21 6.97
N GLY A 378 7.48 19.84 7.03
CA GLY A 378 7.80 21.07 6.35
C GLY A 378 7.40 22.35 7.10
N VAL A 379 6.51 22.22 8.09
CA VAL A 379 6.07 23.25 9.04
C VAL A 379 5.76 22.62 10.39
N ASP A 380 5.77 23.39 11.47
CA ASP A 380 5.42 22.87 12.81
C ASP A 380 3.91 22.66 12.97
N ARG A 381 3.11 23.49 12.31
CA ARG A 381 1.65 23.47 12.31
C ARG A 381 1.10 23.86 10.94
N LEU A 382 -0.01 23.24 10.51
CA LEU A 382 -0.71 23.69 9.30
C LEU A 382 -1.37 25.04 9.54
N LYS A 383 -1.43 25.83 8.48
CA LYS A 383 -2.04 27.16 8.51
C LYS A 383 -3.56 27.10 8.38
N ASN A 384 -4.04 26.21 7.51
CA ASN A 384 -5.45 26.11 7.11
C ASN A 384 -6.00 24.68 7.19
N ASP A 385 -7.33 24.58 7.20
CA ASP A 385 -8.03 23.33 6.89
C ASP A 385 -8.05 23.09 5.36
N ILE A 386 -8.26 21.85 4.96
CA ILE A 386 -8.54 21.55 3.54
C ILE A 386 -9.95 22.06 3.20
N LYS A 387 -10.02 22.96 2.24
CA LYS A 387 -11.28 23.54 1.72
C LYS A 387 -11.65 23.04 0.32
N MET A 388 -10.65 22.56 -0.44
CA MET A 388 -10.88 21.96 -1.75
C MET A 388 -10.13 20.61 -1.84
N VAL A 389 -10.85 19.59 -2.35
CA VAL A 389 -10.27 18.28 -2.67
C VAL A 389 -10.39 17.98 -4.15
N ILE A 390 -9.27 17.60 -4.77
CA ILE A 390 -9.24 17.05 -6.12
C ILE A 390 -8.97 15.54 -5.99
N ASN A 391 -9.96 14.74 -6.39
CA ASN A 391 -9.86 13.28 -6.39
C ASN A 391 -9.82 12.79 -7.84
N SER A 392 -8.64 12.39 -8.30
CA SER A 392 -8.43 11.92 -9.68
C SER A 392 -7.91 10.48 -9.70
N GLY A 393 -8.56 9.63 -10.49
CA GLY A 393 -8.11 8.26 -10.73
C GLY A 393 -8.11 7.37 -9.48
N GLY A 394 -9.15 7.45 -8.65
CA GLY A 394 -9.22 6.61 -7.46
C GLY A 394 -10.52 6.72 -6.68
N ASN A 395 -11.03 5.58 -6.23
CA ASN A 395 -12.19 5.49 -5.35
C ASN A 395 -11.78 5.75 -3.88
N ILE A 396 -11.22 6.94 -3.60
CA ILE A 396 -10.49 7.25 -2.37
C ILE A 396 -11.37 7.89 -1.32
N LEU A 397 -12.24 8.84 -1.71
CA LEU A 397 -12.99 9.68 -0.78
C LEU A 397 -13.74 8.88 0.28
N ILE A 398 -14.42 7.82 -0.12
CA ILE A 398 -15.21 7.01 0.80
C ILE A 398 -14.71 5.57 0.91
N ASN A 399 -14.19 5.00 -0.18
CA ASN A 399 -13.98 3.56 -0.27
C ASN A 399 -12.61 3.13 0.28
N GLN A 400 -11.57 3.95 0.12
CA GLN A 400 -10.23 3.63 0.59
C GLN A 400 -9.99 4.09 2.03
N HIS A 401 -10.71 5.12 2.50
CA HIS A 401 -10.56 5.65 3.85
C HIS A 401 -11.35 4.84 4.87
N SER A 402 -10.82 4.75 6.08
CA SER A 402 -11.44 4.02 7.19
C SER A 402 -12.70 4.71 7.72
N ASP A 403 -13.58 3.93 8.37
CA ASP A 403 -14.85 4.36 8.93
C ASP A 403 -15.70 5.13 7.92
N CYS A 404 -16.27 4.37 6.97
CA CYS A 404 -17.12 4.97 5.92
C CYS A 404 -18.27 5.80 6.50
N GLY A 405 -18.81 5.41 7.67
CA GLY A 405 -19.90 6.16 8.32
C GLY A 405 -19.47 7.54 8.82
N ARG A 406 -18.28 7.66 9.41
CA ARG A 406 -17.67 8.93 9.81
C ARG A 406 -17.27 9.75 8.59
N THR A 407 -16.64 9.12 7.61
CA THR A 407 -16.16 9.78 6.39
C THR A 407 -17.33 10.33 5.56
N ASP A 408 -18.44 9.60 5.45
CA ASP A 408 -19.67 10.09 4.81
C ASP A 408 -20.16 11.41 5.44
N LYS A 409 -20.19 11.49 6.78
CA LYS A 409 -20.59 12.71 7.49
C LYS A 409 -19.66 13.89 7.21
N ILE A 410 -18.33 13.63 7.18
CA ILE A 410 -17.34 14.68 6.89
C ILE A 410 -17.50 15.22 5.46
N LEU A 411 -17.66 14.32 4.49
CA LEU A 411 -17.77 14.71 3.09
C LEU A 411 -19.09 15.42 2.75
N ARG A 412 -20.17 15.11 3.49
CA ARG A 412 -21.46 15.80 3.34
C ARG A 412 -21.44 17.24 3.86
N ASP A 413 -20.57 17.53 4.82
CA ASP A 413 -20.48 18.86 5.40
C ASP A 413 -19.73 19.83 4.48
N THR A 414 -20.51 20.58 3.68
CA THR A 414 -19.98 21.57 2.74
C THR A 414 -19.37 22.78 3.46
N SER A 415 -19.65 23.00 4.74
CA SER A 415 -19.00 24.06 5.55
C SER A 415 -17.55 23.73 5.89
N LYS A 416 -17.21 22.45 5.94
CA LYS A 416 -15.84 21.98 6.25
C LYS A 416 -14.98 21.91 4.98
N CYS A 417 -15.42 21.15 3.97
CA CYS A 417 -14.79 21.09 2.65
C CYS A 417 -15.73 21.71 1.62
N GLU A 418 -15.38 22.89 1.13
CA GLU A 418 -16.29 23.70 0.33
C GLU A 418 -16.47 23.20 -1.11
N PHE A 419 -15.44 22.54 -1.68
CA PHE A 419 -15.48 22.11 -3.06
C PHE A 419 -14.73 20.80 -3.30
N ILE A 420 -15.39 19.86 -3.97
CA ILE A 420 -14.83 18.54 -4.32
C ILE A 420 -14.95 18.30 -5.82
N VAL A 421 -13.81 18.15 -6.49
CA VAL A 421 -13.74 17.73 -7.89
C VAL A 421 -13.38 16.23 -7.92
N VAL A 422 -14.17 15.45 -8.65
CA VAL A 422 -13.85 14.04 -8.93
C VAL A 422 -13.66 13.84 -10.43
N CYS A 423 -12.50 13.31 -10.81
CA CYS A 423 -12.18 12.92 -12.17
C CYS A 423 -11.96 11.39 -12.20
N ASP A 424 -12.86 10.65 -12.82
CA ASP A 424 -12.81 9.19 -12.87
C ASP A 424 -13.45 8.68 -14.19
N ASN A 425 -13.23 7.42 -14.51
CA ASN A 425 -13.82 6.78 -15.69
C ASN A 425 -15.10 5.98 -15.39
N MET A 426 -15.38 5.70 -14.10
CA MET A 426 -16.56 4.95 -13.64
C MET A 426 -17.26 5.71 -12.54
N MET A 427 -18.56 5.51 -12.40
CA MET A 427 -19.38 6.04 -11.30
C MET A 427 -19.09 5.25 -10.01
N THR A 428 -17.90 5.48 -9.44
CA THR A 428 -17.47 4.83 -8.19
C THR A 428 -18.22 5.38 -6.98
N ALA A 429 -18.08 4.73 -5.82
CA ALA A 429 -18.68 5.22 -4.58
C ALA A 429 -18.21 6.65 -4.22
N SER A 430 -16.97 7.00 -4.54
CA SER A 430 -16.41 8.34 -4.31
C SER A 430 -17.05 9.43 -5.18
N CYS A 431 -17.51 9.08 -6.37
CA CYS A 431 -18.18 10.04 -7.28
C CYS A 431 -19.41 10.68 -6.66
N ARG A 432 -20.09 9.99 -5.73
CA ARG A 432 -21.30 10.49 -5.06
C ARG A 432 -21.08 11.77 -4.25
N TYR A 433 -19.83 12.08 -3.92
CA TYR A 433 -19.47 13.26 -3.09
C TYR A 433 -18.89 14.42 -3.90
N ALA A 434 -18.83 14.28 -5.23
CA ALA A 434 -18.37 15.36 -6.10
C ALA A 434 -19.34 16.54 -6.13
N ASP A 435 -18.82 17.76 -6.21
CA ASP A 435 -19.57 18.95 -6.64
C ASP A 435 -19.50 19.06 -8.16
N VAL A 436 -18.34 18.72 -8.75
CA VAL A 436 -18.17 18.57 -10.19
C VAL A 436 -17.54 17.19 -10.47
N LEU A 437 -18.20 16.45 -11.36
CA LEU A 437 -17.78 15.11 -11.77
C LEU A 437 -17.36 15.12 -13.24
N LEU A 438 -16.12 14.69 -13.50
CA LEU A 438 -15.49 14.76 -14.81
C LEU A 438 -15.22 13.36 -15.36
N PRO A 439 -15.66 13.04 -16.59
CA PRO A 439 -15.44 11.75 -17.22
C PRO A 439 -14.04 11.66 -17.84
N ASP A 440 -13.18 10.83 -17.25
CA ASP A 440 -11.86 10.53 -17.79
C ASP A 440 -11.88 9.36 -18.77
N THR A 441 -10.89 9.31 -19.66
CA THR A 441 -10.66 8.18 -20.57
C THR A 441 -10.15 6.94 -19.86
N LEU A 442 -10.43 5.78 -20.43
CA LEU A 442 -9.68 4.55 -20.13
C LEU A 442 -8.36 4.53 -20.90
N GLY A 443 -7.38 3.77 -20.42
CA GLY A 443 -6.07 3.68 -21.07
C GLY A 443 -6.08 3.20 -22.54
N ASN A 444 -7.14 2.53 -22.98
CA ASN A 444 -7.32 2.14 -24.38
C ASN A 444 -8.08 3.19 -25.23
N GLU A 445 -8.50 4.30 -24.64
CA GLU A 445 -9.16 5.42 -25.30
C GLU A 445 -8.25 6.64 -25.46
N THR A 446 -7.00 6.58 -24.97
CA THR A 446 -6.04 7.68 -25.04
C THR A 446 -4.65 7.17 -25.40
N GLU A 447 -3.77 8.08 -25.79
CA GLU A 447 -2.34 7.81 -25.97
C GLU A 447 -1.56 8.22 -24.72
N ASP A 448 -0.55 7.46 -24.36
CA ASP A 448 0.37 7.78 -23.28
C ASP A 448 1.66 6.95 -23.33
N LEU A 449 2.43 7.02 -22.27
CA LEU A 449 3.68 6.32 -22.04
C LEU A 449 3.66 5.74 -20.61
N VAL A 450 4.12 4.53 -20.43
CA VAL A 450 4.23 3.89 -19.11
C VAL A 450 5.50 3.09 -18.96
N GLY A 451 6.07 3.07 -17.77
CA GLY A 451 7.10 2.14 -17.33
C GLY A 451 6.58 1.19 -16.27
N ASN A 452 7.45 0.34 -15.76
CA ASN A 452 7.01 -0.73 -14.89
C ASN A 452 7.08 -0.47 -13.38
N GLY A 453 7.64 0.60 -12.90
CA GLY A 453 7.67 0.89 -11.46
C GLY A 453 8.28 -0.21 -10.57
N ASP A 454 8.02 -0.14 -9.28
CA ASP A 454 8.68 -0.90 -8.21
C ASP A 454 8.20 -2.34 -7.96
N SER A 455 7.24 -2.85 -8.72
CA SER A 455 6.61 -4.16 -8.46
C SER A 455 6.69 -5.14 -9.62
N MET A 456 7.63 -4.97 -10.54
CA MET A 456 7.52 -5.49 -11.89
C MET A 456 8.62 -6.46 -12.34
N GLY A 457 9.30 -7.14 -11.42
CA GLY A 457 10.32 -8.13 -11.79
C GLY A 457 11.70 -7.53 -12.02
N GLU A 458 12.62 -8.29 -12.61
CA GLU A 458 14.05 -7.96 -12.64
C GLU A 458 14.47 -6.94 -13.70
N THR A 459 13.62 -6.65 -14.67
CA THR A 459 14.00 -5.79 -15.82
C THR A 459 13.05 -4.62 -15.97
N ALA A 460 13.61 -3.41 -16.05
CA ALA A 460 12.84 -2.22 -16.40
C ALA A 460 12.40 -2.25 -17.86
N PHE A 461 11.24 -1.69 -18.15
CA PHE A 461 10.78 -1.49 -19.52
C PHE A 461 9.93 -0.23 -19.67
N ILE A 462 9.89 0.29 -20.88
CA ILE A 462 9.07 1.42 -21.30
C ILE A 462 8.12 0.98 -22.40
N THR A 463 6.85 1.38 -22.30
CA THR A 463 5.78 0.91 -23.18
C THR A 463 4.97 2.07 -23.72
N PRO A 464 4.75 2.16 -25.05
CA PRO A 464 3.78 3.10 -25.61
C PRO A 464 2.37 2.60 -25.32
N ILE A 465 1.48 3.50 -24.93
CA ILE A 465 0.05 3.24 -24.84
C ILE A 465 -0.60 3.81 -26.10
N HIS A 466 -1.15 2.93 -26.93
CA HIS A 466 -1.85 3.32 -28.14
C HIS A 466 -3.35 3.46 -27.88
N LYS A 467 -3.94 4.50 -28.42
CA LYS A 467 -5.40 4.63 -28.47
C LYS A 467 -5.96 3.53 -29.40
N ALA A 468 -6.61 2.54 -28.79
CA ALA A 468 -7.21 1.42 -29.51
C ALA A 468 -8.63 1.72 -30.02
N VAL A 469 -9.36 2.60 -29.32
CA VAL A 469 -10.72 3.02 -29.66
C VAL A 469 -10.89 4.50 -29.29
N ASN A 470 -11.82 5.17 -30.00
CA ASN A 470 -12.21 6.52 -29.60
C ASN A 470 -13.10 6.45 -28.36
N PRO A 471 -13.08 7.47 -27.47
CA PRO A 471 -14.08 7.63 -26.45
C PRO A 471 -15.48 7.61 -27.06
N GLN A 472 -16.40 6.87 -26.40
CA GLN A 472 -17.77 6.72 -26.95
C GLN A 472 -18.68 7.91 -26.65
N TRP A 473 -18.30 8.67 -25.65
CA TRP A 473 -19.05 9.84 -25.20
C TRP A 473 -18.10 11.03 -25.09
N GLU A 474 -18.35 11.92 -24.15
CA GLU A 474 -17.58 13.14 -23.99
C GLU A 474 -16.34 13.01 -23.08
N GLN A 475 -15.81 11.78 -22.87
CA GLN A 475 -14.63 11.60 -22.05
C GLN A 475 -13.42 12.35 -22.65
N ARG A 476 -12.63 12.96 -21.77
CA ARG A 476 -11.37 13.61 -22.10
C ARG A 476 -10.25 13.03 -21.23
N SER A 477 -9.04 13.03 -21.75
CA SER A 477 -7.86 12.66 -20.93
C SER A 477 -7.67 13.67 -19.80
N THR A 478 -7.05 13.22 -18.69
CA THR A 478 -6.74 14.13 -17.59
C THR A 478 -5.87 15.31 -18.04
N TRP A 479 -5.00 15.12 -19.04
CA TRP A 479 -4.22 16.21 -19.62
C TRP A 479 -5.11 17.26 -20.28
N GLU A 480 -6.08 16.84 -21.12
CA GLU A 480 -7.03 17.75 -21.77
C GLU A 480 -7.93 18.45 -20.75
N ILE A 481 -8.38 17.74 -19.72
CA ILE A 481 -9.19 18.29 -18.63
C ILE A 481 -8.44 19.42 -17.92
N CYS A 482 -7.20 19.17 -17.49
CA CYS A 482 -6.38 20.19 -16.82
C CYS A 482 -6.02 21.35 -17.74
N ARG A 483 -5.82 21.12 -19.04
CA ARG A 483 -5.61 22.18 -20.03
C ARG A 483 -6.84 23.12 -20.11
N GLY A 484 -8.05 22.55 -20.21
CA GLY A 484 -9.27 23.37 -20.27
C GLY A 484 -9.50 24.21 -19.00
N ILE A 485 -9.18 23.67 -17.82
CA ILE A 485 -9.22 24.43 -16.57
C ILE A 485 -8.14 25.52 -16.57
N ALA A 486 -6.92 25.20 -17.03
CA ALA A 486 -5.81 26.17 -17.16
C ALA A 486 -6.18 27.32 -18.10
N GLU A 487 -6.88 27.06 -19.20
CA GLU A 487 -7.39 28.08 -20.13
C GLU A 487 -8.32 29.08 -19.40
N LYS A 488 -9.30 28.58 -18.64
CA LYS A 488 -10.22 29.43 -17.84
C LYS A 488 -9.51 30.24 -16.75
N MET A 489 -8.36 29.77 -16.28
CA MET A 489 -7.54 30.46 -15.28
C MET A 489 -6.46 31.39 -15.92
N GLY A 490 -6.40 31.48 -17.25
CA GLY A 490 -5.35 32.26 -17.96
C GLY A 490 -3.96 31.63 -17.90
N LEU A 491 -3.86 30.33 -17.63
CA LEU A 491 -2.60 29.58 -17.41
C LEU A 491 -2.29 28.58 -18.53
N GLU A 492 -3.08 28.54 -19.63
CA GLU A 492 -2.92 27.53 -20.68
C GLU A 492 -1.51 27.51 -21.28
N ALA A 493 -0.96 28.68 -21.60
CA ALA A 493 0.38 28.80 -22.19
C ALA A 493 1.45 28.21 -21.26
N ALA A 494 1.37 28.50 -19.95
CA ALA A 494 2.29 27.96 -18.95
C ALA A 494 2.07 26.45 -18.71
N TYR A 495 0.84 25.99 -18.79
CA TYR A 495 0.50 24.57 -18.62
C TYR A 495 0.98 23.73 -19.80
N THR A 496 0.73 24.17 -21.03
CA THR A 496 1.05 23.43 -22.25
C THR A 496 2.49 23.60 -22.71
N GLU A 497 3.11 24.74 -22.44
CA GLU A 497 4.40 25.15 -23.03
C GLU A 497 4.39 25.00 -24.58
N GLY A 498 3.25 25.25 -25.20
CA GLY A 498 3.03 25.10 -26.65
C GLY A 498 2.96 23.66 -27.15
N ARG A 499 2.89 22.65 -26.27
CA ARG A 499 2.82 21.24 -26.64
C ARG A 499 1.39 20.71 -26.54
N THR A 500 1.06 19.80 -27.45
CA THR A 500 -0.14 18.91 -27.31
C THR A 500 0.19 17.76 -26.36
N GLN A 501 -0.81 16.93 -25.99
CA GLN A 501 -0.56 15.70 -25.23
C GLN A 501 0.45 14.81 -25.96
N ARG A 502 0.31 14.62 -27.25
CA ARG A 502 1.25 13.86 -28.07
C ARG A 502 2.65 14.47 -28.03
N GLY A 503 2.77 15.78 -28.14
CA GLY A 503 4.05 16.48 -28.02
C GLY A 503 4.73 16.28 -26.65
N TRP A 504 3.93 16.17 -25.57
CA TRP A 504 4.46 15.81 -24.25
C TRP A 504 4.91 14.36 -24.17
N ILE A 505 4.22 13.42 -24.80
CA ILE A 505 4.64 12.00 -24.89
C ILE A 505 5.98 11.89 -25.62
N GLU A 506 6.14 12.54 -26.74
CA GLU A 506 7.39 12.59 -27.51
C GLU A 506 8.53 13.20 -26.69
N TRP A 507 8.26 14.34 -26.06
CA TRP A 507 9.23 15.00 -25.20
C TRP A 507 9.66 14.10 -24.03
N ALA A 508 8.71 13.49 -23.32
CA ALA A 508 8.98 12.61 -22.19
C ALA A 508 9.80 11.38 -22.65
N TYR A 509 9.45 10.77 -23.77
CA TYR A 509 10.22 9.68 -24.33
C TYR A 509 11.66 10.07 -24.66
N GLU A 510 11.87 11.22 -25.30
CA GLU A 510 13.22 11.68 -25.64
C GLU A 510 14.07 12.02 -24.40
N GLN A 511 13.44 12.49 -23.28
CA GLN A 511 14.17 12.64 -22.02
C GLN A 511 14.60 11.26 -21.45
N ASN A 512 13.74 10.25 -21.54
CA ASN A 512 14.07 8.87 -21.14
C ASN A 512 15.15 8.28 -22.04
N ARG A 513 15.09 8.52 -23.35
CA ARG A 513 16.07 8.04 -24.32
C ARG A 513 17.47 8.67 -24.08
N LYS A 514 17.55 9.93 -23.68
CA LYS A 514 18.84 10.54 -23.31
C LYS A 514 19.53 9.85 -22.13
N GLN A 515 18.74 9.30 -21.19
CA GLN A 515 19.27 8.55 -20.07
C GLN A 515 19.49 7.06 -20.37
N ASN A 516 18.87 6.56 -21.43
CA ASN A 516 18.89 5.16 -21.85
C ASN A 516 19.18 5.08 -23.38
N PRO A 517 20.45 5.26 -23.79
CA PRO A 517 20.81 5.39 -25.22
C PRO A 517 20.50 4.18 -26.09
N GLU A 518 20.24 3.00 -25.50
CA GLU A 518 19.81 1.80 -26.19
C GLU A 518 18.36 1.88 -26.72
N LEU A 519 17.57 2.85 -26.26
CA LEU A 519 16.22 3.06 -26.78
C LEU A 519 16.27 3.60 -28.22
N PRO A 520 15.42 3.08 -29.13
CA PRO A 520 15.35 3.54 -30.51
C PRO A 520 14.81 4.99 -30.58
N ASP A 521 14.79 5.56 -31.77
CA ASP A 521 14.08 6.82 -32.01
C ASP A 521 12.57 6.67 -31.71
N PHE A 522 11.90 7.79 -31.43
CA PHE A 522 10.49 7.79 -31.02
C PHE A 522 9.57 7.12 -32.05
N LYS A 523 9.79 7.30 -33.34
CA LYS A 523 8.96 6.70 -34.39
C LYS A 523 9.07 5.17 -34.37
N THR A 524 10.28 4.67 -34.26
CA THR A 524 10.55 3.23 -34.14
C THR A 524 9.96 2.65 -32.87
N PHE A 525 10.19 3.30 -31.70
CA PHE A 525 9.60 2.92 -30.43
C PHE A 525 8.08 2.83 -30.51
N TRP A 526 7.45 3.87 -31.05
CA TRP A 526 5.99 3.94 -31.16
C TRP A 526 5.43 2.83 -32.05
N ALA A 527 6.15 2.43 -33.10
CA ALA A 527 5.73 1.37 -34.00
C ALA A 527 5.98 -0.06 -33.48
N THR A 528 7.04 -0.25 -32.68
CA THR A 528 7.50 -1.59 -32.26
C THR A 528 6.96 -2.03 -30.91
N GLY A 529 6.51 -1.12 -30.05
CA GLY A 529 5.91 -1.42 -28.75
C GLY A 529 6.90 -1.42 -27.57
N PRO A 530 6.72 -2.26 -26.56
CA PRO A 530 7.54 -2.24 -25.34
C PRO A 530 9.03 -2.49 -25.61
N HIS A 531 9.89 -1.73 -24.93
CA HIS A 531 11.34 -1.93 -24.93
C HIS A 531 11.85 -2.16 -23.52
N GLN A 532 12.72 -3.17 -23.36
CA GLN A 532 13.42 -3.44 -22.10
C GLN A 532 14.67 -2.57 -21.98
N LEU A 533 14.96 -2.17 -20.74
CA LEU A 533 16.18 -1.45 -20.36
C LEU A 533 17.13 -2.47 -19.72
N LEU A 534 17.88 -3.19 -20.53
CA LEU A 534 18.67 -4.34 -20.09
C LEU A 534 19.81 -3.96 -19.15
N HIS A 535 20.35 -2.73 -19.24
CA HIS A 535 21.36 -2.22 -18.32
C HIS A 535 20.78 -1.92 -16.92
N LEU A 536 19.46 -1.78 -16.78
CA LEU A 536 18.76 -1.64 -15.51
C LEU A 536 18.25 -2.99 -14.98
N LYS A 537 18.98 -4.06 -15.23
CA LYS A 537 18.68 -5.36 -14.68
C LYS A 537 18.75 -5.29 -13.15
N TRP A 538 17.72 -5.84 -12.52
CA TRP A 538 17.57 -5.79 -11.07
C TRP A 538 17.98 -7.13 -10.44
N ASP A 539 19.27 -7.28 -10.19
CA ASP A 539 19.91 -8.41 -9.49
C ASP A 539 20.50 -7.95 -8.15
N ARG A 540 19.82 -7.03 -7.49
CA ARG A 540 20.31 -6.32 -6.33
C ARG A 540 20.26 -7.15 -5.07
N ILE A 541 21.36 -7.18 -4.31
CA ILE A 541 21.44 -7.63 -2.94
C ILE A 541 21.35 -6.40 -2.03
N ALA A 542 20.36 -6.37 -1.14
CA ALA A 542 20.16 -5.24 -0.23
C ALA A 542 21.38 -5.03 0.66
N PHE A 543 21.95 -3.82 0.63
CA PHE A 543 23.10 -3.41 1.45
C PHE A 543 24.41 -4.18 1.22
N SER A 544 24.61 -4.76 0.03
CA SER A 544 25.87 -5.46 -0.31
C SER A 544 27.08 -4.56 -0.24
N ASP A 545 26.99 -3.30 -0.71
CA ASP A 545 28.08 -2.32 -0.67
C ASP A 545 28.48 -1.99 0.77
N PHE A 546 27.50 -1.75 1.64
CA PHE A 546 27.71 -1.52 3.07
C PHE A 546 28.36 -2.76 3.73
N ARG A 547 27.92 -3.97 3.37
CA ARG A 547 28.50 -5.21 3.91
C ARG A 547 29.96 -5.38 3.49
N ALA A 548 30.29 -5.06 2.24
CA ALA A 548 31.64 -5.17 1.71
C ALA A 548 32.59 -4.12 2.35
N ASP A 549 32.19 -2.87 2.41
CA ASP A 549 32.99 -1.79 2.97
C ASP A 549 32.09 -0.73 3.67
N PRO A 550 31.81 -0.89 4.97
CA PRO A 550 30.97 0.04 5.71
C PRO A 550 31.58 1.43 5.90
N ALA A 551 32.89 1.58 5.74
CA ALA A 551 33.56 2.86 5.85
C ALA A 551 33.36 3.71 4.58
N MET A 552 33.46 3.09 3.42
CA MET A 552 33.21 3.74 2.12
C MET A 552 31.72 3.88 1.79
N HIS A 553 30.89 2.98 2.31
CA HIS A 553 29.44 2.93 2.05
C HIS A 553 28.61 2.93 3.34
N PRO A 554 28.76 3.94 4.22
CA PRO A 554 28.02 3.98 5.48
C PRO A 554 26.51 4.06 5.22
N LEU A 555 25.71 3.53 6.12
CA LEU A 555 24.27 3.69 6.08
C LEU A 555 23.88 5.15 6.35
N LYS A 556 22.68 5.55 5.90
CA LYS A 556 22.12 6.90 6.15
C LYS A 556 21.48 7.02 7.56
N THR A 557 21.95 6.25 8.51
CA THR A 557 21.64 6.36 9.93
C THR A 557 22.59 7.32 10.62
N PRO A 558 22.29 7.90 11.78
CA PRO A 558 23.22 8.74 12.56
C PRO A 558 24.56 8.08 12.86
N SER A 559 24.56 6.77 13.13
CA SER A 559 25.77 5.99 13.42
C SER A 559 26.53 5.53 12.17
N GLY A 560 25.96 5.64 11.00
CA GLY A 560 26.48 5.04 9.76
C GLY A 560 26.33 3.51 9.74
N LYS A 561 25.73 2.89 10.77
CA LYS A 561 25.55 1.45 10.97
C LYS A 561 24.05 1.07 11.03
N ILE A 562 23.76 -0.21 11.14
CA ILE A 562 22.41 -0.73 11.42
C ILE A 562 22.05 -0.37 12.86
N GLU A 563 20.97 0.41 13.06
CA GLU A 563 20.51 0.86 14.38
C GLU A 563 19.42 -0.07 14.90
N ILE A 564 19.81 -1.06 15.71
CA ILE A 564 18.89 -1.90 16.48
C ILE A 564 18.22 -1.06 17.57
N TYR A 565 19.02 -0.31 18.35
CA TYR A 565 18.56 0.79 19.19
C TYR A 565 18.61 2.08 18.39
N SER A 566 17.46 2.70 18.16
CA SER A 566 17.38 3.97 17.40
C SER A 566 17.23 5.16 18.35
N GLU A 567 18.29 5.98 18.45
CA GLU A 567 18.25 7.23 19.23
C GLU A 567 17.22 8.21 18.67
N GLN A 568 16.98 8.18 17.33
CA GLN A 568 15.93 8.99 16.71
C GLN A 568 14.54 8.61 17.20
N LEU A 569 14.24 7.32 17.34
CA LEU A 569 12.96 6.86 17.88
C LEU A 569 12.84 7.14 19.37
N ALA A 570 13.93 7.01 20.14
CA ALA A 570 13.96 7.42 21.55
C ALA A 570 13.56 8.90 21.69
N LYS A 571 14.18 9.78 20.91
CA LYS A 571 13.86 11.20 20.89
C LYS A 571 12.42 11.49 20.45
N ILE A 572 11.91 10.80 19.44
CA ILE A 572 10.51 10.94 19.00
C ILE A 572 9.56 10.53 20.12
N ALA A 573 9.83 9.42 20.81
CA ALA A 573 9.03 8.94 21.93
C ALA A 573 8.95 9.95 23.10
N GLU A 574 10.02 10.70 23.33
CA GLU A 574 10.08 11.75 24.35
C GLU A 574 9.38 13.05 23.94
N THR A 575 9.41 13.38 22.65
CA THR A 575 9.00 14.71 22.16
C THR A 575 7.62 14.76 21.53
N TRP A 576 7.10 13.61 21.07
CA TRP A 576 5.78 13.56 20.45
C TRP A 576 4.66 13.38 21.47
N THR A 577 3.55 14.05 21.21
CA THR A 577 2.30 13.85 21.97
C THR A 577 1.53 12.71 21.32
N LEU A 578 1.53 11.55 21.97
CA LEU A 578 0.84 10.37 21.47
C LEU A 578 -0.55 10.21 22.10
N PRO A 579 -1.54 9.71 21.37
CA PRO A 579 -2.81 9.26 21.94
C PRO A 579 -2.60 8.21 23.03
N LYS A 580 -3.50 8.17 24.02
CA LYS A 580 -3.42 7.18 25.10
C LYS A 580 -3.34 5.75 24.55
N GLY A 581 -2.33 5.01 24.99
CA GLY A 581 -2.07 3.62 24.61
C GLY A 581 -1.25 3.44 23.33
N ASP A 582 -0.87 4.53 22.65
CA ASP A 582 0.10 4.47 21.56
C ASP A 582 1.51 4.53 22.14
N VAL A 583 2.42 3.77 21.52
CA VAL A 583 3.81 3.66 21.94
C VAL A 583 4.73 3.73 20.71
N ILE A 584 5.84 4.44 20.84
CA ILE A 584 6.98 4.42 19.92
C ILE A 584 8.19 3.99 20.74
N THR A 585 8.94 2.99 20.30
CA THR A 585 10.04 2.40 21.06
C THR A 585 11.37 2.51 20.31
N ALA A 586 12.46 2.71 21.05
CA ALA A 586 13.82 2.76 20.48
C ALA A 586 14.24 1.39 19.91
N LEU A 587 13.90 0.30 20.61
CA LEU A 587 14.09 -1.08 20.16
C LEU A 587 12.85 -1.60 19.42
N PRO A 588 12.98 -2.51 18.43
CA PRO A 588 11.83 -3.24 17.90
C PRO A 588 11.26 -4.18 18.97
N LYS A 589 9.99 -3.96 19.31
CA LYS A 589 9.29 -4.69 20.38
C LYS A 589 7.90 -5.11 19.95
N PHE A 590 7.39 -6.20 20.52
CA PHE A 590 5.98 -6.49 20.47
C PHE A 590 5.22 -5.46 21.33
N VAL A 591 4.29 -4.76 20.69
CA VAL A 591 3.40 -3.80 21.34
C VAL A 591 1.96 -4.27 21.19
N ARG A 592 1.29 -4.51 22.31
CA ARG A 592 -0.14 -4.80 22.32
C ARG A 592 -0.92 -3.52 22.00
N THR A 593 -1.81 -3.61 21.02
CA THR A 593 -2.59 -2.47 20.55
C THR A 593 -4.09 -2.65 20.78
N TRP A 594 -4.87 -1.65 20.42
CA TRP A 594 -6.33 -1.74 20.40
C TRP A 594 -6.80 -2.79 19.37
N GLU A 595 -7.99 -3.34 19.60
CA GLU A 595 -8.69 -4.23 18.67
C GLU A 595 -7.84 -5.41 18.15
N MET A 596 -7.09 -6.03 19.03
CA MET A 596 -6.41 -7.29 18.79
C MET A 596 -6.91 -8.37 19.77
N ALA A 597 -6.46 -9.60 19.61
CA ALA A 597 -6.81 -10.70 20.53
C ALA A 597 -6.49 -10.30 21.98
N GLY A 598 -7.49 -10.47 22.88
CA GLY A 598 -7.38 -10.08 24.30
C GLY A 598 -7.68 -8.62 24.60
N ASP A 599 -8.06 -7.79 23.63
CA ASP A 599 -8.65 -6.47 23.87
C ASP A 599 -10.01 -6.63 24.59
N PRO A 600 -10.39 -5.77 25.53
CA PRO A 600 -11.71 -5.80 26.17
C PRO A 600 -12.89 -5.81 25.20
N LYS A 601 -12.78 -5.15 24.04
CA LYS A 601 -13.78 -5.19 22.96
C LYS A 601 -13.99 -6.58 22.35
N ALA A 602 -13.04 -7.51 22.50
CA ALA A 602 -13.19 -8.87 22.01
C ALA A 602 -14.32 -9.66 22.70
N LYS A 603 -14.77 -9.20 23.87
CA LYS A 603 -15.98 -9.78 24.52
C LYS A 603 -17.24 -9.55 23.69
N THR A 604 -17.33 -8.42 22.97
CA THR A 604 -18.48 -8.08 22.12
C THR A 604 -18.22 -8.40 20.65
N TYR A 605 -16.99 -8.20 20.19
CA TYR A 605 -16.56 -8.40 18.81
C TYR A 605 -15.40 -9.40 18.78
N PRO A 606 -15.67 -10.72 18.85
CA PRO A 606 -14.64 -11.71 19.15
C PRO A 606 -13.73 -12.09 17.98
N LEU A 607 -14.06 -11.68 16.75
CA LEU A 607 -13.29 -12.06 15.57
C LEU A 607 -12.37 -10.91 15.14
N GLN A 608 -11.07 -11.20 15.00
CA GLN A 608 -10.16 -10.28 14.32
C GLN A 608 -10.49 -10.28 12.82
N CYS A 609 -10.69 -9.07 12.26
CA CYS A 609 -11.05 -8.91 10.86
C CYS A 609 -9.99 -8.14 10.09
N TYR A 610 -9.61 -8.64 8.92
CA TYR A 610 -8.71 -7.92 8.03
C TYR A 610 -9.09 -8.06 6.55
N GLY A 611 -8.50 -7.17 5.72
CA GLY A 611 -8.72 -7.14 4.28
C GLY A 611 -7.69 -7.95 3.53
N TYR A 612 -8.12 -8.89 2.67
CA TYR A 612 -7.22 -9.61 1.79
C TYR A 612 -7.38 -9.16 0.33
N HIS A 613 -6.30 -9.27 -0.45
CA HIS A 613 -6.35 -9.07 -1.89
C HIS A 613 -6.84 -10.32 -2.60
N GLY A 614 -7.78 -10.16 -3.53
CA GLY A 614 -8.32 -11.25 -4.35
C GLY A 614 -7.98 -11.07 -5.84
N HIS A 615 -8.00 -12.15 -6.59
CA HIS A 615 -7.72 -12.15 -8.05
C HIS A 615 -8.72 -11.32 -8.88
N GLY A 616 -9.93 -11.11 -8.37
CA GLY A 616 -11.00 -10.43 -9.10
C GLY A 616 -10.79 -8.93 -9.28
N ARG A 617 -9.93 -8.30 -8.49
CA ARG A 617 -9.78 -6.83 -8.48
C ARG A 617 -8.34 -6.38 -8.39
N VAL A 618 -8.11 -5.11 -8.77
CA VAL A 618 -6.96 -4.31 -8.35
C VAL A 618 -7.51 -3.19 -7.49
N HIS A 619 -7.39 -3.30 -6.18
CA HIS A 619 -8.11 -2.46 -5.23
C HIS A 619 -9.61 -2.42 -5.54
N SER A 620 -10.19 -1.26 -5.86
CA SER A 620 -11.62 -1.14 -6.23
C SER A 620 -11.89 -1.22 -7.74
N SER A 621 -10.84 -1.27 -8.57
CA SER A 621 -11.00 -1.43 -10.02
C SER A 621 -11.48 -2.84 -10.37
N PHE A 622 -12.33 -2.96 -11.38
CA PHE A 622 -12.97 -4.20 -11.84
C PHE A 622 -14.09 -4.73 -10.94
N HIS A 623 -14.43 -4.04 -9.84
CA HIS A 623 -15.51 -4.48 -8.93
C HIS A 623 -16.86 -4.63 -9.63
N ASN A 624 -17.17 -3.75 -10.59
CA ASN A 624 -18.45 -3.68 -11.30
C ASN A 624 -18.52 -4.52 -12.59
N LEU A 625 -17.56 -5.44 -12.82
CA LEU A 625 -17.55 -6.27 -14.01
C LEU A 625 -18.23 -7.63 -13.78
N PRO A 626 -19.27 -7.99 -14.55
CA PRO A 626 -20.05 -9.22 -14.35
C PRO A 626 -19.19 -10.50 -14.33
N TRP A 627 -18.34 -10.73 -15.33
CA TRP A 627 -17.49 -11.93 -15.40
C TRP A 627 -16.54 -12.06 -14.21
N VAL A 628 -16.03 -10.93 -13.74
CA VAL A 628 -15.15 -10.91 -12.57
C VAL A 628 -15.92 -11.22 -11.31
N ARG A 629 -17.13 -10.68 -11.16
CA ARG A 629 -18.03 -10.93 -10.02
C ARG A 629 -18.51 -12.37 -9.96
N GLU A 630 -18.81 -12.98 -11.09
CA GLU A 630 -19.20 -14.37 -11.20
C GLU A 630 -18.06 -15.31 -10.78
N ALA A 631 -16.85 -15.09 -11.32
CA ALA A 631 -15.69 -15.92 -11.02
C ALA A 631 -15.11 -15.71 -9.61
N HIS A 632 -15.24 -14.50 -9.07
CA HIS A 632 -14.69 -14.10 -7.78
C HIS A 632 -15.72 -13.30 -6.97
N PRO A 633 -16.78 -13.95 -6.47
CA PRO A 633 -17.80 -13.30 -5.66
C PRO A 633 -17.22 -12.80 -4.34
N ASP A 634 -17.72 -11.65 -3.86
CA ASP A 634 -17.35 -11.15 -2.54
C ASP A 634 -18.00 -11.98 -1.44
N ARG A 635 -17.18 -12.54 -0.56
CA ARG A 635 -17.60 -13.34 0.58
C ARG A 635 -16.72 -13.06 1.79
N VAL A 636 -17.29 -13.09 2.99
CA VAL A 636 -16.48 -13.12 4.20
C VAL A 636 -15.96 -14.52 4.43
N LEU A 637 -14.65 -14.69 4.63
CA LEU A 637 -14.03 -15.96 4.97
C LEU A 637 -14.18 -16.21 6.47
N VAL A 638 -14.67 -17.39 6.84
CA VAL A 638 -14.90 -17.80 8.24
C VAL A 638 -14.40 -19.22 8.42
N ASN A 639 -13.68 -19.47 9.53
CA ASN A 639 -13.26 -20.83 9.88
C ASN A 639 -14.48 -21.70 10.25
N PRO A 640 -14.48 -23.02 9.93
CA PRO A 640 -15.57 -23.93 10.28
C PRO A 640 -15.96 -23.91 11.77
N VAL A 641 -14.99 -23.83 12.69
CA VAL A 641 -15.25 -23.73 14.14
C VAL A 641 -16.08 -22.48 14.45
N ASN A 642 -15.67 -21.32 13.92
CA ASN A 642 -16.40 -20.07 14.16
C ASN A 642 -17.74 -20.00 13.43
N ALA A 643 -17.90 -20.74 12.33
CA ALA A 643 -19.18 -20.88 11.64
C ALA A 643 -20.16 -21.73 12.45
N GLU A 644 -19.73 -22.87 12.99
CA GLU A 644 -20.51 -23.75 13.85
C GLU A 644 -21.01 -23.04 15.12
N GLU A 645 -20.11 -22.33 15.82
CA GLU A 645 -20.45 -21.52 17.00
C GLU A 645 -21.59 -20.51 16.75
N ARG A 646 -21.80 -20.10 15.49
CA ARG A 646 -22.78 -19.09 15.07
C ARG A 646 -23.95 -19.65 14.26
N GLY A 647 -23.99 -20.95 14.06
CA GLY A 647 -25.01 -21.62 13.24
C GLY A 647 -25.01 -21.15 11.78
N LEU A 648 -23.84 -20.88 11.21
CA LEU A 648 -23.71 -20.40 9.83
C LEU A 648 -23.54 -21.57 8.86
N PHE A 649 -24.07 -21.41 7.63
CA PHE A 649 -23.87 -22.36 6.54
C PHE A 649 -23.34 -21.67 5.28
N GLU A 650 -22.67 -22.44 4.42
CA GLU A 650 -22.01 -21.94 3.21
C GLU A 650 -22.96 -21.12 2.32
N GLY A 651 -22.52 -19.94 1.91
CA GLY A 651 -23.29 -19.03 1.05
C GLY A 651 -24.38 -18.22 1.74
N GLN A 652 -24.66 -18.46 3.03
CA GLN A 652 -25.65 -17.71 3.81
C GLN A 652 -25.30 -16.23 3.84
N LYS A 653 -26.30 -15.34 3.72
CA LYS A 653 -26.10 -13.92 4.00
C LYS A 653 -25.96 -13.69 5.50
N VAL A 654 -24.90 -12.99 5.86
CA VAL A 654 -24.54 -12.65 7.23
C VAL A 654 -24.35 -11.15 7.37
N ARG A 655 -24.50 -10.65 8.59
CA ARG A 655 -24.10 -9.31 9.00
C ARG A 655 -22.76 -9.39 9.71
N VAL A 656 -21.76 -8.68 9.16
CA VAL A 656 -20.46 -8.46 9.80
C VAL A 656 -20.47 -7.04 10.34
N PHE A 657 -20.25 -6.85 11.64
CA PHE A 657 -20.43 -5.53 12.26
C PHE A 657 -19.53 -5.28 13.47
N ASN A 658 -19.38 -4.01 13.80
CA ASN A 658 -18.82 -3.51 15.03
C ASN A 658 -19.47 -2.15 15.40
N ASP A 659 -18.85 -1.39 16.32
CA ASP A 659 -19.34 -0.09 16.76
C ASP A 659 -19.29 1.01 15.67
N ARG A 660 -18.56 0.81 14.58
CA ARG A 660 -18.46 1.76 13.45
C ARG A 660 -19.53 1.54 12.38
N GLY A 661 -19.92 0.30 12.13
CA GLY A 661 -20.91 0.02 11.10
C GLY A 661 -21.20 -1.46 10.91
N ALA A 662 -21.95 -1.76 9.86
CA ALA A 662 -22.34 -3.12 9.48
C ALA A 662 -22.27 -3.33 7.97
N ILE A 663 -21.85 -4.54 7.57
CA ILE A 663 -21.82 -5.01 6.20
C ILE A 663 -22.71 -6.25 6.09
N GLU A 664 -23.52 -6.32 5.03
CA GLU A 664 -24.24 -7.54 4.66
C GLU A 664 -23.55 -8.22 3.47
N ILE A 665 -23.11 -9.45 3.65
CA ILE A 665 -22.32 -10.20 2.68
C ILE A 665 -22.57 -11.71 2.83
N ALA A 666 -22.32 -12.49 1.75
CA ALA A 666 -22.37 -13.96 1.86
C ALA A 666 -21.13 -14.51 2.59
N VAL A 667 -21.31 -15.57 3.37
CA VAL A 667 -20.20 -16.27 4.03
C VAL A 667 -19.58 -17.33 3.11
N HIS A 668 -18.26 -17.51 3.25
CA HIS A 668 -17.53 -18.67 2.74
C HIS A 668 -16.83 -19.36 3.90
N ILE A 669 -17.25 -20.58 4.18
CA ILE A 669 -16.71 -21.40 5.27
C ILE A 669 -15.50 -22.16 4.75
N THR A 670 -14.34 -21.95 5.35
CA THR A 670 -13.09 -22.54 4.85
C THR A 670 -12.09 -22.80 5.98
N PRO A 671 -11.42 -23.98 6.02
CA PRO A 671 -10.34 -24.25 6.96
C PRO A 671 -9.03 -23.50 6.61
N ARG A 672 -9.00 -22.78 5.49
CA ARG A 672 -7.83 -21.99 5.07
C ARG A 672 -7.61 -20.73 5.90
N ILE A 673 -8.50 -20.39 6.82
CA ILE A 673 -8.34 -19.28 7.78
C ILE A 673 -8.38 -19.85 9.21
N ILE A 674 -7.55 -19.30 10.10
CA ILE A 674 -7.50 -19.79 11.49
C ILE A 674 -8.75 -19.42 12.30
N PRO A 675 -9.09 -20.19 13.35
CA PRO A 675 -10.13 -19.81 14.30
C PRO A 675 -9.88 -18.44 14.95
N GLY A 676 -10.95 -17.72 15.28
CA GLY A 676 -10.87 -16.38 15.88
C GLY A 676 -10.58 -15.26 14.88
N VAL A 677 -10.47 -15.59 13.59
CA VAL A 677 -10.18 -14.63 12.51
C VAL A 677 -11.20 -14.74 11.40
N CYS A 678 -11.58 -13.62 10.82
CA CYS A 678 -12.33 -13.56 9.56
C CYS A 678 -11.67 -12.61 8.58
N ALA A 679 -11.94 -12.75 7.29
CA ALA A 679 -11.36 -11.90 6.28
C ALA A 679 -12.37 -11.45 5.22
N LEU A 680 -12.29 -10.19 4.82
CA LEU A 680 -13.13 -9.59 3.79
C LEU A 680 -12.28 -9.22 2.57
N PRO A 681 -12.78 -9.38 1.33
CA PRO A 681 -12.04 -8.98 0.14
C PRO A 681 -11.95 -7.46 0.06
N GLN A 682 -10.73 -6.94 -0.06
CA GLN A 682 -10.47 -5.49 -0.20
C GLN A 682 -11.09 -4.95 -1.50
N GLY A 683 -11.60 -3.70 -1.44
CA GLY A 683 -11.94 -2.90 -2.61
C GLY A 683 -13.36 -3.03 -3.15
N ALA A 684 -14.24 -3.75 -2.44
CA ALA A 684 -15.66 -3.70 -2.74
C ALA A 684 -16.20 -2.27 -2.58
N TRP A 685 -17.09 -1.85 -3.46
CA TRP A 685 -17.62 -0.48 -3.45
C TRP A 685 -18.62 -0.27 -2.31
N TYR A 686 -18.44 0.78 -1.54
CA TYR A 686 -19.37 1.18 -0.48
C TYR A 686 -20.74 1.50 -1.04
N ARG A 687 -21.76 0.77 -0.57
CA ARG A 687 -23.17 0.90 -1.01
C ARG A 687 -24.09 0.92 0.20
N PRO A 688 -24.23 2.09 0.87
CA PRO A 688 -25.05 2.22 2.05
C PRO A 688 -26.54 2.20 1.72
N VAL A 689 -27.31 1.51 2.55
CA VAL A 689 -28.77 1.50 2.56
C VAL A 689 -29.28 1.70 3.99
N LYS A 690 -30.48 2.28 4.12
CA LYS A 690 -31.15 2.37 5.42
C LYS A 690 -31.99 1.10 5.66
N LYS A 691 -31.74 0.43 6.77
CA LYS A 691 -32.50 -0.72 7.26
C LYS A 691 -32.81 -0.50 8.75
N ASN A 692 -34.10 -0.44 9.09
CA ASN A 692 -34.56 -0.23 10.47
C ASN A 692 -33.84 0.98 11.15
N GLY A 693 -33.74 2.10 10.45
CA GLY A 693 -33.11 3.33 10.92
C GLY A 693 -31.56 3.35 10.94
N LYS A 694 -30.92 2.20 10.77
CA LYS A 694 -29.46 2.08 10.74
C LYS A 694 -28.91 2.05 9.30
N THR A 695 -27.72 2.58 9.10
CA THR A 695 -27.02 2.46 7.82
C THR A 695 -26.27 1.13 7.77
N VAL A 696 -26.50 0.36 6.70
CA VAL A 696 -25.82 -0.91 6.44
C VAL A 696 -25.21 -0.85 5.05
N ASP A 697 -23.98 -1.28 4.92
CA ASP A 697 -23.30 -1.42 3.63
C ASP A 697 -23.66 -2.79 3.00
N ILE A 698 -24.30 -2.77 1.84
CA ILE A 698 -24.62 -3.95 1.05
C ILE A 698 -23.65 -4.18 -0.12
N GLY A 699 -22.61 -3.36 -0.20
CA GLY A 699 -21.55 -3.46 -1.22
C GLY A 699 -20.37 -4.32 -0.78
N GLY A 700 -20.18 -4.50 0.54
CA GLY A 700 -19.10 -5.30 1.11
C GLY A 700 -17.80 -4.53 1.35
N CYS A 701 -17.85 -3.21 1.49
CA CYS A 701 -16.67 -2.38 1.74
C CYS A 701 -16.14 -2.57 3.16
N ILE A 702 -15.00 -3.26 3.30
CA ILE A 702 -14.38 -3.52 4.61
C ILE A 702 -14.15 -2.24 5.42
N ASN A 703 -13.92 -1.10 4.77
CA ASN A 703 -13.66 0.17 5.46
C ASN A 703 -14.89 0.75 6.18
N THR A 704 -16.05 0.13 6.05
CA THR A 704 -17.19 0.34 6.95
C THR A 704 -16.85 -0.07 8.41
N LEU A 705 -15.91 -1.00 8.57
CA LEU A 705 -15.55 -1.63 9.85
C LEU A 705 -14.16 -1.22 10.36
N THR A 706 -13.33 -0.56 9.54
CA THR A 706 -11.94 -0.24 9.92
C THR A 706 -11.84 1.03 10.75
N SER A 707 -10.82 1.10 11.62
CA SER A 707 -10.60 2.23 12.51
C SER A 707 -9.98 3.44 11.79
N PRO A 708 -10.45 4.67 12.02
CA PRO A 708 -9.81 5.89 11.52
C PRO A 708 -8.60 6.32 12.37
N ARG A 709 -8.29 5.61 13.46
CA ARG A 709 -7.13 5.90 14.32
C ARG A 709 -5.85 5.57 13.58
N PRO A 710 -4.91 6.51 13.39
CA PRO A 710 -3.66 6.25 12.67
C PRO A 710 -2.67 5.45 13.52
N SER A 711 -1.67 4.83 12.86
CA SER A 711 -0.52 4.23 13.56
C SER A 711 0.35 5.31 14.24
N PRO A 712 1.13 4.95 15.29
CA PRO A 712 1.81 5.95 16.13
C PRO A 712 2.88 6.78 15.40
N LEU A 713 3.80 6.17 14.66
CA LEU A 713 4.94 6.84 14.05
C LEU A 713 4.61 7.41 12.66
N ALA A 714 4.13 6.56 11.78
CA ALA A 714 3.86 6.91 10.39
C ALA A 714 2.60 7.76 10.22
N LYS A 715 1.69 7.73 11.21
CA LYS A 715 0.30 8.18 11.09
C LYS A 715 -0.37 7.54 9.86
N GLY A 716 -0.01 6.28 9.62
CA GLY A 716 -0.47 5.47 8.49
C GLY A 716 -1.76 4.71 8.79
N ASN A 717 -2.27 4.01 7.79
CA ASN A 717 -3.52 3.27 7.83
C ASN A 717 -3.36 1.88 8.49
N PRO A 718 -3.91 1.62 9.70
CA PRO A 718 -3.87 0.31 10.34
C PRO A 718 -5.07 -0.56 9.95
N SER A 719 -5.38 -0.67 8.66
CA SER A 719 -6.59 -1.31 8.12
C SER A 719 -6.80 -2.77 8.52
N HIS A 720 -5.78 -3.43 9.06
CA HIS A 720 -5.86 -4.82 9.55
C HIS A 720 -6.03 -4.94 11.06
N THR A 721 -6.25 -3.84 11.79
CA THR A 721 -6.50 -3.80 13.24
C THR A 721 -7.96 -3.51 13.50
N ASN A 722 -8.79 -4.56 13.48
CA ASN A 722 -10.24 -4.43 13.65
C ASN A 722 -10.80 -5.69 14.33
N LEU A 723 -11.77 -5.48 15.23
CA LEU A 723 -12.60 -6.54 15.81
C LEU A 723 -14.02 -6.43 15.27
N VAL A 724 -14.66 -7.58 15.03
CA VAL A 724 -16.02 -7.67 14.51
C VAL A 724 -16.78 -8.83 15.14
N GLN A 725 -18.10 -8.79 15.02
CA GLN A 725 -19.01 -9.91 15.22
C GLN A 725 -19.68 -10.27 13.88
N ILE A 726 -20.04 -11.53 13.73
CA ILE A 726 -20.79 -12.06 12.59
C ILE A 726 -22.05 -12.73 13.10
N GLU A 727 -23.20 -12.40 12.53
CA GLU A 727 -24.48 -13.00 12.84
C GLU A 727 -25.26 -13.32 11.55
N PRO A 728 -26.11 -14.37 11.56
CA PRO A 728 -27.02 -14.64 10.46
C PRO A 728 -28.01 -13.47 10.29
N ILE A 729 -28.39 -13.18 9.06
CA ILE A 729 -29.50 -12.27 8.79
C ILE A 729 -30.77 -13.10 8.79
N SER A 730 -31.68 -12.82 9.72
CA SER A 730 -33.02 -13.41 9.71
C SER A 730 -33.71 -13.09 8.39
N ALA A 731 -34.32 -14.10 7.78
CA ALA A 731 -35.04 -14.02 6.51
C ALA A 731 -36.20 -13.02 6.55
#